data_c9841816c27bba8431a70c5070c61f6a
#
_entry.id   c9841816c27bba8431a70c5070c61f6a
#
_cell.length_a   1.000
_cell.length_b   1.000
_cell.length_c   1.000
_cell.angle_alpha   90.00
_cell.angle_beta   90.00
_cell.angle_gamma   90.00
#
_symmetry.space_group_name_H-M   'P 1'
#
loop_
_entity.id
_entity.type
_entity.pdbx_description
1 polymer ?
#
loop_
_entity_poly.entity_id
_entity_poly.type
_entity_poly.pdbx_seq_one_letter_code
_entity_poly.pdbx_strand_id
1 'polypeptide(L)'
;MNAPARRASRTTAPLAALLGLAVLAPPPLWASVKGIPGDADKQFAQLETLLPTPGITRSASGAPGPGYWQQRADYRIKAKLDEKLHRITASQTITYINRSPDTLTYLWLQLDQNIFKDDSIARRTEVAANAGSRRDRSGPGDSLSFAAVRRHQAFEDRRYGYEMGPVRDGTGRTLRSTVNDTMMRIDLAQPLKPGQAVQLSFDFAFNIVDEAAVGARSGYEHFPKNDTYQHFLAQWFPRLAAYTDYTGWQHKQFLDRGEFTLEFGDYDVELTVPADHVVASTGVLQNPGEVLTAEQRARLKRAETADRPVFIVTPAEAAENEKQGTTATRTWRFTAQNVRDFAWASSRKYIWDAMGYRQKDAARPFVMAMSFYPNEGEPIWSKYSTEAVVHTMEVYSRFSFPYPYPVAISVNSWERGGMEYPMITFNGYRPTADEKTGKVTYSRNTKYGLIGVIIHEIGHIYFPMIVNSDERQWTWMDEGLNTFLEYLAEIEWDARFPAFGEHTNVLDDITAYMRSANQVPIMTNSDSVVQFGPNAYSKPAAALAVLRELVMGRELFDHAFREYATRWKFKRPTPADFFRTMEDASAVDLDWFWRGWFYGTDHVDVEVAGMREYQISGQDPDVEFPLKRQAYAAEFPPSETALRNEAEGLGPTRVERRPQLKDFYDENDRFTPTNKDRNEYKTFRDGLEPWERTALDRAVKAGEFVYFVDFRNIGGLVSPLPLTLTYADGSSRDHLIPAEVWRYNTVEVTKLLIEKKRLVSIELDRKHLTADADFSNNALPRRVLPSRIELFKGRSGGRNQMLDAMAELKTEGAGAENKGAPKDPGTTVPLQPTDAATPPPPPVTAPPVR
;
A
#
# COMPACT_ATOMS: atom_id res chain seq x y z
N MET A 1 34.69 -28.95 54.99
CA MET A 1 34.82 -29.04 56.44
C MET A 1 33.58 -28.38 57.06
N ASN A 2 32.76 -29.24 57.64
CA ASN A 2 31.87 -29.08 58.76
C ASN A 2 30.96 -27.83 58.92
N ALA A 3 29.66 -28.11 58.78
CA ALA A 3 28.57 -27.47 59.50
C ALA A 3 28.71 -27.63 61.02
N PRO A 4 27.98 -26.94 61.89
CA PRO A 4 26.76 -27.60 62.38
C PRO A 4 25.50 -26.71 62.53
N ALA A 5 24.37 -27.41 62.47
CA ALA A 5 23.06 -27.00 62.86
C ALA A 5 22.90 -26.70 64.38
N ARG A 6 21.91 -25.83 64.73
CA ARG A 6 21.20 -25.93 66.01
C ARG A 6 19.73 -25.63 65.87
N ARG A 7 18.97 -26.44 66.62
CA ARG A 7 17.53 -26.63 66.75
C ARG A 7 16.86 -25.52 67.59
N ALA A 8 15.64 -25.18 67.18
CA ALA A 8 14.38 -25.14 67.90
C ALA A 8 14.25 -24.59 69.32
N SER A 9 13.31 -23.70 69.47
CA SER A 9 12.39 -23.82 70.63
C SER A 9 11.01 -23.20 70.25
N ARG A 10 9.97 -23.99 70.55
CA ARG A 10 8.56 -23.58 70.51
C ARG A 10 8.23 -22.81 71.80
N THR A 11 7.45 -21.69 71.69
CA THR A 11 6.61 -21.22 72.79
C THR A 11 5.25 -20.86 72.29
N THR A 12 4.26 -21.49 72.84
CA THR A 12 2.81 -21.34 72.69
C THR A 12 2.30 -20.21 73.62
N ALA A 13 1.37 -19.36 73.04
CA ALA A 13 0.20 -18.81 73.78
C ALA A 13 -0.31 -17.52 73.15
N PRO A 14 -1.56 -17.06 73.33
CA PRO A 14 -2.83 -17.71 72.97
C PRO A 14 -3.70 -16.81 72.06
N LEU A 15 -4.75 -17.42 71.59
CA LEU A 15 -5.84 -16.82 70.75
C LEU A 15 -6.47 -15.62 71.50
N ALA A 16 -6.49 -14.44 70.94
CA ALA A 16 -7.45 -13.41 71.14
C ALA A 16 -8.26 -13.18 69.87
N ALA A 17 -9.52 -13.58 69.95
CA ALA A 17 -10.50 -13.35 68.87
C ALA A 17 -10.88 -11.87 68.87
N LEU A 18 -10.48 -11.17 67.80
CA LEU A 18 -11.05 -9.88 67.41
C LEU A 18 -11.90 -10.13 66.18
N LEU A 19 -13.20 -10.23 66.40
CA LEU A 19 -14.21 -10.08 65.33
C LEU A 19 -14.12 -8.62 64.82
N GLY A 20 -13.31 -8.42 63.76
CA GLY A 20 -13.38 -7.23 62.91
C GLY A 20 -14.48 -7.42 61.92
N LEU A 21 -15.58 -6.66 62.01
CA LEU A 21 -16.51 -6.46 60.89
C LEU A 21 -15.72 -5.89 59.72
N ALA A 22 -15.33 -6.74 58.82
CA ALA A 22 -14.96 -6.31 57.47
C ALA A 22 -16.24 -5.82 56.78
N VAL A 23 -16.42 -4.51 56.74
CA VAL A 23 -17.33 -3.89 55.74
C VAL A 23 -16.79 -4.27 54.36
N LEU A 24 -17.46 -5.24 53.77
CA LEU A 24 -17.27 -5.57 52.35
C LEU A 24 -17.74 -4.34 51.58
N ALA A 25 -16.83 -3.43 51.30
CA ALA A 25 -17.02 -2.49 50.17
C ALA A 25 -17.30 -3.35 48.92
N PRO A 26 -18.33 -3.06 48.15
CA PRO A 26 -18.52 -3.76 46.87
C PRO A 26 -17.24 -3.57 46.04
N PRO A 27 -16.75 -4.62 45.41
CA PRO A 27 -15.60 -4.47 44.53
C PRO A 27 -15.95 -3.38 43.50
N PRO A 28 -15.02 -2.48 43.22
CA PRO A 28 -15.27 -1.47 42.16
C PRO A 28 -15.69 -2.20 40.92
N LEU A 29 -16.71 -1.66 40.22
CA LEU A 29 -17.28 -2.17 38.94
C LEU A 29 -16.23 -2.34 37.84
N TRP A 30 -14.97 -2.09 38.14
CA TRP A 30 -13.80 -2.17 37.25
C TRP A 30 -13.06 -3.50 37.27
N ALA A 31 -13.45 -4.46 38.07
CA ALA A 31 -12.64 -5.61 38.43
C ALA A 31 -13.08 -6.92 37.77
N SER A 32 -13.27 -6.93 36.47
CA SER A 32 -13.28 -8.21 35.76
C SER A 32 -12.85 -8.12 34.29
N VAL A 33 -11.85 -7.31 33.99
CA VAL A 33 -11.11 -7.56 32.75
C VAL A 33 -10.19 -8.73 33.08
N LYS A 34 -10.53 -9.93 32.65
CA LYS A 34 -9.59 -11.05 32.62
C LYS A 34 -8.55 -10.73 31.56
N GLY A 35 -7.51 -9.98 31.93
CA GLY A 35 -6.36 -9.79 31.07
C GLY A 35 -5.73 -11.14 30.75
N ILE A 36 -5.31 -11.33 29.52
CA ILE A 36 -4.40 -12.42 29.14
C ILE A 36 -3.00 -11.82 29.31
N PRO A 37 -2.26 -12.16 30.40
CA PRO A 37 -0.93 -11.59 30.62
C PRO A 37 0.00 -12.02 29.49
N GLY A 38 0.70 -11.08 28.89
CA GLY A 38 1.80 -11.34 27.95
C GLY A 38 1.57 -10.92 26.50
N ASP A 39 0.34 -10.96 25.97
CA ASP A 39 0.11 -10.57 24.57
C ASP A 39 -0.21 -9.08 24.44
N ALA A 40 -0.99 -8.51 25.37
CA ALA A 40 -1.25 -7.07 25.39
C ALA A 40 0.04 -6.25 25.65
N ASP A 41 0.92 -6.73 26.51
CA ASP A 41 2.22 -6.11 26.77
C ASP A 41 3.07 -6.07 25.48
N LYS A 42 3.09 -7.15 24.69
CA LYS A 42 3.83 -7.19 23.41
C LYS A 42 3.25 -6.22 22.39
N GLN A 43 1.94 -6.09 22.30
CA GLN A 43 1.28 -5.23 21.29
C GLN A 43 1.43 -3.73 21.64
N PHE A 44 1.36 -3.36 22.93
CA PHE A 44 1.42 -1.97 23.39
C PHE A 44 2.78 -1.58 24.01
N ALA A 45 3.81 -2.45 23.92
CA ALA A 45 5.15 -2.09 24.38
C ALA A 45 5.76 -1.01 23.49
N GLN A 46 6.54 -0.13 24.07
CA GLN A 46 7.22 0.95 23.36
C GLN A 46 8.10 0.40 22.23
N LEU A 47 7.96 0.95 21.03
CA LEU A 47 8.71 0.52 19.85
C LEU A 47 10.20 0.82 19.98
N GLU A 48 10.58 1.83 20.75
CA GLU A 48 11.96 2.22 21.06
C GLU A 48 12.85 1.05 21.52
N THR A 49 12.27 -0.01 22.08
CA THR A 49 13.00 -1.24 22.44
C THR A 49 13.53 -2.03 21.23
N LEU A 50 12.95 -1.81 20.06
CA LEU A 50 13.33 -2.46 18.78
C LEU A 50 14.12 -1.53 17.87
N LEU A 51 13.98 -0.20 18.02
CA LEU A 51 14.61 0.78 17.16
C LEU A 51 16.06 1.04 17.57
N PRO A 52 16.94 1.42 16.62
CA PRO A 52 18.28 1.89 16.94
C PRO A 52 18.24 3.09 17.88
N THR A 53 19.12 3.11 18.88
CA THR A 53 19.20 4.24 19.82
C THR A 53 19.51 5.55 19.09
N PRO A 54 18.78 6.64 19.36
CA PRO A 54 19.07 7.95 18.81
C PRO A 54 20.50 8.42 19.12
N GLY A 55 21.09 9.17 18.20
CA GLY A 55 22.47 9.63 18.32
C GLY A 55 22.72 10.98 17.67
N ILE A 56 23.99 11.33 17.47
CA ILE A 56 24.38 12.61 16.87
C ILE A 56 23.99 12.69 15.39
N THR A 57 23.90 11.57 14.68
CA THR A 57 23.55 11.53 13.25
C THR A 57 22.04 11.44 13.02
N ARG A 58 21.30 10.82 13.96
CA ARG A 58 19.85 10.61 13.86
C ARG A 58 19.21 10.91 15.20
N SER A 59 18.32 11.89 15.24
CA SER A 59 17.70 12.36 16.49
C SER A 59 16.52 11.50 16.94
N ALA A 60 16.11 11.65 18.20
CA ALA A 60 14.92 11.00 18.74
C ALA A 60 13.61 11.48 18.08
N SER A 61 13.61 12.65 17.48
CA SER A 61 12.46 13.17 16.72
C SER A 61 12.37 12.60 15.27
N GLY A 62 13.22 11.64 14.90
CA GLY A 62 13.29 11.13 13.55
C GLY A 62 13.94 12.07 12.53
N ALA A 63 14.44 13.23 12.96
CA ALA A 63 15.13 14.17 12.07
C ALA A 63 16.62 13.82 11.92
N PRO A 64 17.29 14.25 10.82
CA PRO A 64 18.74 14.23 10.73
C PRO A 64 19.34 15.04 11.88
N GLY A 65 20.27 14.43 12.61
CA GLY A 65 20.98 15.11 13.69
C GLY A 65 22.08 16.07 13.22
N PRO A 66 22.67 16.85 14.11
CA PRO A 66 23.70 17.85 13.74
C PRO A 66 24.97 17.20 13.18
N GLY A 67 25.22 15.93 13.49
CA GLY A 67 26.34 15.17 12.94
C GLY A 67 26.00 14.33 11.72
N TYR A 68 24.82 14.49 11.12
CA TYR A 68 24.43 13.75 9.91
C TYR A 68 25.36 14.03 8.74
N TRP A 69 25.76 12.99 8.06
CA TRP A 69 26.61 13.06 6.87
C TRP A 69 26.12 12.04 5.83
N GLN A 70 26.46 12.26 4.58
CA GLN A 70 26.37 11.30 3.49
C GLN A 70 27.46 11.61 2.46
N GLN A 71 27.90 10.58 1.77
CA GLN A 71 28.94 10.66 0.76
C GLN A 71 28.43 11.39 -0.51
N ARG A 72 29.37 11.70 -1.42
CA ARG A 72 29.06 12.26 -2.72
C ARG A 72 29.90 11.58 -3.80
N ALA A 73 29.27 11.25 -4.92
CA ALA A 73 29.92 10.64 -6.07
C ALA A 73 29.52 11.38 -7.37
N ASP A 74 30.43 12.16 -7.96
CA ASP A 74 30.21 12.84 -9.22
C ASP A 74 30.73 12.01 -10.39
N TYR A 75 30.00 12.02 -11.52
CA TYR A 75 30.28 11.14 -12.67
C TYR A 75 30.47 11.94 -13.96
N ARG A 76 31.50 11.57 -14.74
CA ARG A 76 31.64 11.95 -16.15
C ARG A 76 31.69 10.67 -16.98
N ILE A 77 30.74 10.52 -17.91
CA ILE A 77 30.60 9.29 -18.70
C ILE A 77 30.51 9.65 -20.18
N LYS A 78 31.28 8.91 -21.01
CA LYS A 78 31.15 8.96 -22.47
C LYS A 78 30.78 7.56 -22.94
N ALA A 79 29.60 7.42 -23.52
CA ALA A 79 29.11 6.13 -23.98
C ALA A 79 28.75 6.15 -25.46
N LYS A 80 28.96 5.03 -26.12
CA LYS A 80 28.58 4.80 -27.51
C LYS A 80 27.71 3.54 -27.60
N LEU A 81 26.57 3.68 -28.24
CA LEU A 81 25.67 2.58 -28.63
C LEU A 81 26.09 2.06 -30.01
N ASP A 82 26.37 0.78 -30.09
CA ASP A 82 26.37 0.03 -31.35
C ASP A 82 25.02 -0.69 -31.47
N GLU A 83 24.11 -0.14 -32.27
CA GLU A 83 22.77 -0.68 -32.44
C GLU A 83 22.75 -2.07 -33.09
N LYS A 84 23.69 -2.35 -34.01
CA LYS A 84 23.74 -3.63 -34.73
C LYS A 84 24.23 -4.77 -33.82
N LEU A 85 25.14 -4.46 -32.91
CA LEU A 85 25.69 -5.43 -31.98
C LEU A 85 24.92 -5.43 -30.65
N HIS A 86 24.00 -4.50 -30.45
CA HIS A 86 23.33 -4.23 -29.15
C HIS A 86 24.38 -4.16 -28.02
N ARG A 87 25.33 -3.25 -28.19
CA ARG A 87 26.49 -3.15 -27.29
C ARG A 87 26.77 -1.72 -26.88
N ILE A 88 27.10 -1.54 -25.62
CA ILE A 88 27.63 -0.29 -25.07
C ILE A 88 29.15 -0.43 -24.93
N THR A 89 29.86 0.63 -25.35
CA THR A 89 31.26 0.88 -24.99
C THR A 89 31.35 2.25 -24.35
N ALA A 90 32.01 2.37 -23.21
CA ALA A 90 32.06 3.61 -22.47
C ALA A 90 33.37 3.82 -21.71
N SER A 91 33.68 5.10 -21.45
CA SER A 91 34.69 5.51 -20.47
C SER A 91 34.02 6.32 -19.35
N GLN A 92 34.52 6.13 -18.13
CA GLN A 92 33.94 6.74 -16.94
C GLN A 92 35.01 7.31 -16.04
N THR A 93 34.75 8.49 -15.49
CA THR A 93 35.49 9.08 -14.39
C THR A 93 34.56 9.37 -13.23
N ILE A 94 34.91 8.88 -12.05
CA ILE A 94 34.16 9.11 -10.80
C ILE A 94 35.02 9.98 -9.89
N THR A 95 34.43 11.01 -9.33
CA THR A 95 35.02 11.79 -8.23
C THR A 95 34.26 11.49 -6.97
N TYR A 96 34.87 10.75 -6.04
CA TYR A 96 34.26 10.38 -4.76
C TYR A 96 34.80 11.24 -3.64
N ILE A 97 33.92 11.85 -2.85
CA ILE A 97 34.22 12.72 -1.73
C ILE A 97 33.83 12.05 -0.43
N ASN A 98 34.83 11.75 0.42
CA ASN A 98 34.59 11.17 1.74
C ASN A 98 34.10 12.25 2.73
N ARG A 99 32.80 12.24 3.01
CA ARG A 99 32.19 13.15 4.00
C ARG A 99 31.94 12.46 5.35
N SER A 100 32.30 11.18 5.47
CA SER A 100 32.19 10.45 6.75
C SER A 100 33.32 10.87 7.71
N PRO A 101 33.19 10.59 9.00
CA PRO A 101 34.27 10.75 9.97
C PRO A 101 35.39 9.69 9.81
N ASP A 102 35.16 8.66 8.97
CA ASP A 102 36.05 7.51 8.84
C ASP A 102 37.13 7.73 7.78
N THR A 103 38.27 7.07 7.96
CA THR A 103 39.31 6.99 6.93
C THR A 103 39.09 5.73 6.09
N LEU A 104 38.83 5.89 4.80
CA LEU A 104 38.53 4.79 3.89
C LEU A 104 39.82 4.32 3.19
N THR A 105 40.06 2.99 3.21
CA THR A 105 41.22 2.39 2.55
C THR A 105 40.85 1.64 1.27
N TYR A 106 39.60 1.45 1.02
CA TYR A 106 39.01 0.82 -0.18
C TYR A 106 37.62 1.41 -0.47
N LEU A 107 37.18 1.23 -1.71
CA LEU A 107 35.83 1.57 -2.17
C LEU A 107 35.17 0.32 -2.77
N TRP A 108 33.84 0.36 -2.87
CA TRP A 108 33.04 -0.64 -3.55
C TRP A 108 32.31 -0.05 -4.75
N LEU A 109 32.36 -0.74 -5.90
CA LEU A 109 31.50 -0.50 -7.05
C LEU A 109 30.45 -1.60 -7.17
N GLN A 110 29.26 -1.23 -7.58
CA GLN A 110 28.20 -2.14 -8.02
C GLN A 110 28.38 -2.40 -9.53
N LEU A 111 28.36 -3.66 -9.92
CA LEU A 111 28.48 -4.14 -11.30
C LEU A 111 27.19 -4.86 -11.69
N ASP A 112 26.09 -4.13 -11.77
CA ASP A 112 24.74 -4.71 -11.83
C ASP A 112 24.51 -5.56 -13.09
N GLN A 113 25.08 -5.20 -14.25
CA GLN A 113 24.99 -6.01 -15.45
C GLN A 113 25.59 -7.43 -15.29
N ASN A 114 26.42 -7.67 -14.27
CA ASN A 114 26.95 -8.99 -14.02
C ASN A 114 25.90 -10.00 -13.53
N ILE A 115 24.71 -9.54 -13.10
CA ILE A 115 23.57 -10.43 -12.78
C ILE A 115 23.19 -11.30 -13.98
N PHE A 116 23.44 -10.81 -15.21
CA PHE A 116 23.11 -11.50 -16.46
C PHE A 116 24.20 -12.45 -16.95
N LYS A 117 25.32 -12.61 -16.22
CA LYS A 117 26.30 -13.66 -16.51
C LYS A 117 25.69 -15.03 -16.25
N ASP A 118 26.05 -16.01 -17.07
CA ASP A 118 25.59 -17.40 -16.94
C ASP A 118 26.01 -18.03 -15.60
N ASP A 119 27.16 -17.63 -15.05
CA ASP A 119 27.73 -18.07 -13.77
C ASP A 119 27.42 -17.17 -12.58
N SER A 120 26.55 -16.16 -12.74
CA SER A 120 26.18 -15.25 -11.64
C SER A 120 25.52 -15.97 -10.46
N ILE A 121 25.64 -15.42 -9.27
CA ILE A 121 24.98 -15.95 -8.06
C ILE A 121 23.47 -16.00 -8.28
N ALA A 122 22.87 -14.94 -8.85
CA ALA A 122 21.44 -14.90 -9.13
C ALA A 122 20.99 -16.07 -10.03
N ARG A 123 21.73 -16.34 -11.11
CA ARG A 123 21.46 -17.48 -12.01
C ARG A 123 21.61 -18.83 -11.33
N ARG A 124 22.68 -19.01 -10.56
CA ARG A 124 23.00 -20.28 -9.87
C ARG A 124 22.06 -20.57 -8.71
N THR A 125 21.41 -19.57 -8.17
CA THR A 125 20.43 -19.69 -7.08
C THR A 125 18.98 -19.57 -7.55
N GLU A 126 18.75 -19.39 -8.86
CA GLU A 126 17.41 -19.38 -9.44
C GLU A 126 16.69 -20.70 -9.14
N VAL A 127 15.60 -20.63 -8.40
CA VAL A 127 14.74 -21.80 -8.14
C VAL A 127 13.78 -21.94 -9.30
N ALA A 128 13.51 -23.20 -9.71
CA ALA A 128 12.43 -23.47 -10.67
C ALA A 128 11.17 -22.74 -10.21
N ALA A 129 10.55 -21.98 -11.10
CA ALA A 129 9.36 -21.22 -10.78
C ALA A 129 8.41 -22.14 -10.02
N ASN A 130 8.09 -21.76 -8.80
CA ASN A 130 7.17 -22.53 -7.99
C ASN A 130 5.96 -22.87 -8.86
N ALA A 131 5.58 -24.14 -8.92
CA ALA A 131 4.43 -24.66 -9.67
C ALA A 131 3.10 -23.93 -9.35
N GLY A 132 3.18 -22.79 -8.70
CA GLY A 132 2.15 -21.87 -8.25
C GLY A 132 2.09 -20.51 -8.98
N SER A 133 3.11 -20.07 -9.72
CA SER A 133 2.99 -18.81 -10.43
C SER A 133 2.02 -19.00 -11.62
N ARG A 134 0.98 -18.18 -11.68
CA ARG A 134 -0.02 -18.23 -12.77
C ARG A 134 0.56 -17.96 -14.16
N ARG A 135 1.76 -17.42 -14.25
CA ARG A 135 2.45 -17.12 -15.52
C ARG A 135 3.07 -18.34 -16.17
N ASP A 136 3.49 -19.36 -15.39
CA ASP A 136 4.18 -20.56 -15.92
C ASP A 136 3.28 -21.79 -16.06
N ARG A 137 1.99 -21.70 -15.75
CA ARG A 137 1.03 -22.82 -15.88
C ARG A 137 0.43 -22.95 -17.27
N SER A 138 1.23 -23.02 -18.31
CA SER A 138 0.73 -23.31 -19.67
C SER A 138 0.88 -24.76 -20.12
N GLY A 139 1.21 -25.70 -19.22
CA GLY A 139 1.37 -27.10 -19.55
C GLY A 139 1.07 -28.08 -18.42
N PRO A 140 0.97 -29.39 -18.70
CA PRO A 140 0.92 -30.45 -17.68
C PRO A 140 2.14 -30.38 -16.78
N GLY A 141 2.05 -30.85 -15.52
CA GLY A 141 2.99 -30.64 -14.42
C GLY A 141 4.50 -30.85 -14.66
N ASP A 142 4.91 -31.53 -15.73
CA ASP A 142 6.32 -31.78 -16.10
C ASP A 142 6.75 -31.11 -17.41
N SER A 143 6.04 -30.05 -17.84
CA SER A 143 6.35 -29.35 -19.11
C SER A 143 7.11 -28.04 -18.86
N LEU A 144 8.11 -27.79 -19.70
CA LEU A 144 8.87 -26.53 -19.76
C LEU A 144 8.42 -25.72 -20.96
N SER A 145 8.20 -24.40 -20.80
CA SER A 145 7.83 -23.54 -21.91
C SER A 145 9.00 -23.25 -22.84
N PHE A 146 8.73 -23.02 -24.13
CA PHE A 146 9.76 -22.56 -25.05
C PHE A 146 10.39 -21.22 -24.64
N ALA A 147 9.63 -20.35 -23.96
CA ALA A 147 10.14 -19.09 -23.43
C ALA A 147 11.23 -19.33 -22.36
N ALA A 148 11.06 -20.31 -21.47
CA ALA A 148 12.07 -20.67 -20.49
C ALA A 148 13.35 -21.22 -21.14
N VAL A 149 13.22 -22.05 -22.19
CA VAL A 149 14.38 -22.55 -22.95
C VAL A 149 15.09 -21.40 -23.68
N ARG A 150 14.33 -20.50 -24.31
CA ARG A 150 14.88 -19.34 -25.01
C ARG A 150 15.61 -18.39 -24.06
N ARG A 151 15.07 -18.16 -22.88
CA ARG A 151 15.73 -17.38 -21.82
C ARG A 151 17.08 -17.99 -21.46
N HIS A 152 17.12 -19.29 -21.21
CA HIS A 152 18.36 -20.00 -20.90
C HIS A 152 19.41 -19.85 -22.01
N GLN A 153 19.02 -20.08 -23.28
CA GLN A 153 19.90 -19.92 -24.46
C GLN A 153 20.43 -18.49 -24.61
N ALA A 154 19.60 -17.49 -24.35
CA ALA A 154 20.02 -16.09 -24.43
C ALA A 154 21.18 -15.74 -23.49
N PHE A 155 21.19 -16.32 -22.29
CA PHE A 155 22.30 -16.14 -21.34
C PHE A 155 23.59 -16.81 -21.82
N GLU A 156 23.52 -17.99 -22.42
CA GLU A 156 24.69 -18.73 -22.93
C GLU A 156 25.27 -18.07 -24.20
N ASP A 157 24.42 -17.68 -25.14
CA ASP A 157 24.83 -17.22 -26.47
C ASP A 157 25.37 -15.79 -26.48
N ARG A 158 24.84 -14.89 -25.61
CA ARG A 158 25.07 -13.45 -25.68
C ARG A 158 26.23 -12.92 -24.85
N ARG A 159 26.81 -13.69 -23.94
CA ARG A 159 27.91 -13.28 -23.05
C ARG A 159 27.63 -11.93 -22.39
N TYR A 160 26.55 -11.85 -21.64
CA TYR A 160 26.19 -10.65 -20.88
C TYR A 160 27.17 -10.37 -19.74
N GLY A 161 27.02 -9.19 -19.13
CA GLY A 161 27.84 -8.69 -18.03
C GLY A 161 28.94 -7.74 -18.50
N TYR A 162 29.52 -7.05 -17.53
CA TYR A 162 30.57 -6.08 -17.82
C TYR A 162 31.91 -6.73 -18.25
N GLU A 163 32.53 -6.12 -19.25
CA GLU A 163 33.94 -6.20 -19.58
C GLU A 163 34.63 -4.95 -19.02
N MET A 164 35.41 -5.13 -17.93
CA MET A 164 36.01 -4.01 -17.21
C MET A 164 37.45 -3.78 -17.62
N GLY A 165 37.80 -2.55 -17.95
CA GLY A 165 39.20 -2.11 -18.04
C GLY A 165 39.85 -1.91 -16.65
N PRO A 166 41.17 -1.68 -16.59
CA PRO A 166 41.86 -1.43 -15.34
C PRO A 166 41.43 -0.13 -14.69
N VAL A 167 41.13 -0.17 -13.38
CA VAL A 167 40.79 1.02 -12.60
C VAL A 167 42.08 1.80 -12.31
N ARG A 168 42.06 3.09 -12.61
CA ARG A 168 43.16 4.04 -12.39
C ARG A 168 42.76 5.15 -11.45
N ASP A 169 43.71 5.60 -10.61
CA ASP A 169 43.48 6.81 -9.80
C ASP A 169 43.76 8.09 -10.64
N GLY A 170 43.55 9.28 -10.02
CA GLY A 170 43.71 10.60 -10.66
C GLY A 170 45.16 10.87 -11.12
N THR A 171 46.14 10.08 -10.72
CA THR A 171 47.53 10.15 -11.20
C THR A 171 47.81 9.21 -12.38
N GLY A 172 46.85 8.41 -12.79
CA GLY A 172 46.94 7.40 -13.83
C GLY A 172 47.51 6.04 -13.34
N ARG A 173 47.74 5.87 -12.03
CA ARG A 173 48.23 4.64 -11.43
C ARG A 173 47.10 3.62 -11.41
N THR A 174 47.36 2.40 -11.87
CA THR A 174 46.44 1.26 -11.77
C THR A 174 46.28 0.83 -10.31
N LEU A 175 45.03 0.74 -9.85
CA LEU A 175 44.65 0.28 -8.53
C LEU A 175 44.36 -1.23 -8.56
N ARG A 176 44.60 -1.91 -7.44
CA ARG A 176 44.16 -3.29 -7.27
C ARG A 176 42.64 -3.33 -7.14
N SER A 177 42.01 -4.18 -7.94
CA SER A 177 40.58 -4.43 -7.86
C SER A 177 40.28 -5.92 -7.79
N THR A 178 39.19 -6.28 -7.12
CA THR A 178 38.71 -7.65 -6.99
C THR A 178 37.21 -7.66 -7.27
N VAL A 179 36.83 -8.39 -8.31
CA VAL A 179 35.42 -8.58 -8.68
C VAL A 179 34.89 -9.86 -8.03
N ASN A 180 33.73 -9.75 -7.38
CA ASN A 180 32.97 -10.88 -6.88
C ASN A 180 31.51 -10.67 -7.34
N ASP A 181 31.15 -11.34 -8.43
CA ASP A 181 29.82 -11.25 -9.07
C ASP A 181 29.39 -9.80 -9.38
N THR A 182 28.37 -9.27 -8.74
CA THR A 182 27.85 -7.93 -8.94
C THR A 182 28.56 -6.84 -8.12
N MET A 183 29.63 -7.18 -7.41
CA MET A 183 30.39 -6.24 -6.59
C MET A 183 31.87 -6.23 -6.95
N MET A 184 32.50 -5.04 -6.95
CA MET A 184 33.90 -4.86 -7.17
C MET A 184 34.54 -4.01 -6.07
N ARG A 185 35.50 -4.59 -5.34
CA ARG A 185 36.30 -3.86 -4.37
C ARG A 185 37.51 -3.23 -5.05
N ILE A 186 37.83 -1.99 -4.72
CA ILE A 186 38.99 -1.24 -5.20
C ILE A 186 39.82 -0.81 -3.99
N ASP A 187 41.04 -1.30 -3.87
CA ASP A 187 41.98 -0.90 -2.82
C ASP A 187 42.65 0.42 -3.20
N LEU A 188 42.54 1.44 -2.34
CA LEU A 188 43.09 2.77 -2.59
C LEU A 188 44.60 2.79 -2.39
N ALA A 189 45.31 3.54 -3.24
CA ALA A 189 46.75 3.71 -3.13
C ALA A 189 47.19 4.45 -1.85
N GLN A 190 46.33 5.34 -1.37
CA GLN A 190 46.46 6.08 -0.11
C GLN A 190 45.11 6.10 0.61
N PRO A 191 45.11 6.02 1.96
CA PRO A 191 43.89 6.16 2.73
C PRO A 191 43.20 7.49 2.45
N LEU A 192 41.90 7.46 2.19
CA LEU A 192 41.03 8.64 1.94
C LEU A 192 40.48 9.14 3.26
N LYS A 193 41.06 10.22 3.80
CA LYS A 193 40.63 10.82 5.07
C LYS A 193 39.32 11.60 4.94
N PRO A 194 38.63 11.88 6.07
CA PRO A 194 37.47 12.79 6.08
C PRO A 194 37.72 14.11 5.31
N GLY A 195 36.77 14.53 4.48
CA GLY A 195 36.83 15.72 3.65
C GLY A 195 37.68 15.60 2.38
N GLN A 196 38.42 14.53 2.18
CA GLN A 196 39.22 14.31 0.97
C GLN A 196 38.41 13.71 -0.17
N ALA A 197 38.88 13.93 -1.40
CA ALA A 197 38.34 13.34 -2.62
C ALA A 197 39.36 12.41 -3.29
N VAL A 198 38.84 11.40 -3.98
CA VAL A 198 39.60 10.53 -4.88
C VAL A 198 38.91 10.47 -6.25
N GLN A 199 39.74 10.48 -7.30
CA GLN A 199 39.27 10.30 -8.67
C GLN A 199 39.60 8.85 -9.13
N LEU A 200 38.61 8.17 -9.72
CA LEU A 200 38.74 6.85 -10.34
C LEU A 200 38.39 6.98 -11.82
N SER A 201 39.12 6.31 -12.69
CA SER A 201 38.82 6.26 -14.12
C SER A 201 39.01 4.86 -14.68
N PHE A 202 38.12 4.44 -15.60
CA PHE A 202 38.19 3.16 -16.28
C PHE A 202 37.30 3.15 -17.52
N ASP A 203 37.61 2.24 -18.44
CA ASP A 203 36.74 1.91 -19.55
C ASP A 203 35.91 0.67 -19.21
N PHE A 204 34.73 0.55 -19.82
CA PHE A 204 33.90 -0.65 -19.69
C PHE A 204 33.06 -0.87 -20.96
N ALA A 205 32.59 -2.10 -21.13
CA ALA A 205 31.66 -2.47 -22.18
C ALA A 205 30.76 -3.60 -21.73
N PHE A 206 29.61 -3.74 -22.37
CA PHE A 206 28.68 -4.86 -22.15
C PHE A 206 27.72 -5.03 -23.31
N ASN A 207 27.19 -6.23 -23.49
CA ASN A 207 26.11 -6.50 -24.43
C ASN A 207 24.77 -6.22 -23.76
N ILE A 208 23.91 -5.44 -24.45
CA ILE A 208 22.57 -5.09 -23.99
C ILE A 208 21.68 -6.32 -24.07
N VAL A 209 20.89 -6.58 -23.03
CA VAL A 209 20.02 -7.75 -22.97
C VAL A 209 18.81 -7.61 -23.90
N ASP A 210 18.39 -8.74 -24.46
CA ASP A 210 17.15 -8.89 -25.22
C ASP A 210 15.98 -9.02 -24.22
N GLU A 211 15.17 -7.99 -24.11
CA GLU A 211 14.04 -7.92 -23.17
C GLU A 211 13.04 -9.06 -23.36
N ALA A 212 12.72 -9.38 -24.60
CA ALA A 212 11.76 -10.45 -24.90
C ALA A 212 12.26 -11.83 -24.46
N ALA A 213 13.57 -12.01 -24.40
CA ALA A 213 14.19 -13.28 -24.01
C ALA A 213 14.52 -13.32 -22.50
N VAL A 214 15.05 -12.24 -21.95
CA VAL A 214 15.59 -12.22 -20.58
C VAL A 214 14.61 -11.68 -19.56
N GLY A 215 13.90 -10.60 -19.89
CA GLY A 215 13.06 -9.84 -18.97
C GLY A 215 13.92 -9.13 -17.91
N ALA A 216 14.43 -7.94 -18.25
CA ALA A 216 15.30 -7.16 -17.40
C ALA A 216 14.79 -5.72 -17.27
N ARG A 217 15.33 -4.96 -16.31
CA ARG A 217 15.00 -3.52 -16.11
C ARG A 217 15.67 -2.60 -17.14
N SER A 218 16.51 -3.16 -17.98
CA SER A 218 17.34 -2.49 -19.00
C SER A 218 17.53 -3.44 -20.15
N GLY A 219 17.48 -2.96 -21.40
CA GLY A 219 17.60 -3.83 -22.54
C GLY A 219 17.27 -3.18 -23.87
N TYR A 220 16.96 -4.00 -24.86
CA TYR A 220 16.39 -3.56 -26.12
C TYR A 220 15.13 -4.35 -26.47
N GLU A 221 14.20 -3.67 -27.12
CA GLU A 221 13.02 -4.27 -27.76
C GLU A 221 13.17 -4.21 -29.27
N HIS A 222 12.80 -5.31 -29.93
CA HIS A 222 12.77 -5.43 -31.39
C HIS A 222 11.35 -5.25 -31.91
N PHE A 223 11.17 -4.42 -32.93
CA PHE A 223 9.93 -4.24 -33.71
C PHE A 223 10.05 -4.92 -35.06
N PRO A 224 9.57 -6.19 -35.20
CA PRO A 224 9.81 -6.99 -36.40
C PRO A 224 9.25 -6.40 -37.66
N LYS A 225 8.14 -5.61 -37.57
CA LYS A 225 7.48 -5.03 -38.72
C LYS A 225 8.38 -4.13 -39.58
N ASN A 226 9.23 -3.36 -38.93
CA ASN A 226 10.10 -2.38 -39.56
C ASN A 226 11.58 -2.68 -39.32
N ASP A 227 11.91 -3.81 -38.67
CA ASP A 227 13.26 -4.20 -38.23
C ASP A 227 13.97 -3.07 -37.50
N THR A 228 13.27 -2.49 -36.53
CA THR A 228 13.77 -1.36 -35.74
C THR A 228 13.83 -1.72 -34.27
N TYR A 229 14.55 -0.92 -33.52
CA TYR A 229 14.81 -1.18 -32.10
C TYR A 229 14.55 0.05 -31.24
N GLN A 230 14.17 -0.17 -30.00
CA GLN A 230 14.35 0.80 -28.95
C GLN A 230 15.27 0.21 -27.87
N HIS A 231 16.11 1.08 -27.29
CA HIS A 231 17.05 0.73 -26.24
C HIS A 231 16.70 1.55 -25.00
N PHE A 232 16.59 0.90 -23.84
CA PHE A 232 16.44 1.56 -22.54
C PHE A 232 17.52 1.06 -21.59
N LEU A 233 18.31 2.00 -21.12
CA LEU A 233 19.57 1.75 -20.41
C LEU A 233 19.47 2.27 -18.98
N ALA A 234 19.39 1.32 -18.06
CA ALA A 234 19.43 1.53 -16.62
C ALA A 234 20.43 0.55 -16.01
N GLN A 235 20.96 0.85 -14.84
CA GLN A 235 22.07 0.06 -14.22
C GLN A 235 23.18 -0.26 -15.24
N TRP A 236 23.42 0.68 -16.16
CA TRP A 236 24.24 0.50 -17.37
C TRP A 236 25.71 0.89 -17.20
N PHE A 237 26.07 1.48 -16.05
CA PHE A 237 27.44 1.87 -15.75
C PHE A 237 27.81 1.43 -14.32
N PRO A 238 29.09 1.13 -14.03
CA PRO A 238 29.53 0.78 -12.69
C PRO A 238 29.33 1.94 -11.71
N ARG A 239 28.59 1.71 -10.62
CA ARG A 239 28.16 2.73 -9.65
C ARG A 239 28.83 2.55 -8.30
N LEU A 240 29.19 3.64 -7.61
CA LEU A 240 29.69 3.58 -6.23
C LEU A 240 28.61 3.03 -5.31
N ALA A 241 28.96 2.02 -4.50
CA ALA A 241 28.13 1.57 -3.41
C ALA A 241 28.00 2.67 -2.35
N ALA A 242 26.86 2.77 -1.69
CA ALA A 242 26.68 3.72 -0.60
C ALA A 242 27.52 3.34 0.63
N TYR A 243 28.06 4.36 1.31
CA TYR A 243 28.66 4.23 2.64
C TYR A 243 27.87 5.06 3.62
N THR A 244 27.20 4.39 4.58
CA THR A 244 26.18 4.97 5.44
C THR A 244 26.62 5.07 6.90
N ASP A 245 25.99 5.99 7.65
CA ASP A 245 26.22 6.20 9.07
C ASP A 245 25.68 5.07 9.97
N TYR A 246 24.81 4.18 9.44
CA TYR A 246 24.17 3.11 10.20
C TYR A 246 24.70 1.71 9.93
N THR A 247 25.31 1.44 8.76
CA THR A 247 25.87 0.11 8.43
C THR A 247 27.23 0.14 7.74
N GLY A 248 27.76 1.33 7.41
CA GLY A 248 28.96 1.45 6.59
C GLY A 248 28.70 1.08 5.12
N TRP A 249 29.57 0.29 4.47
CA TRP A 249 29.43 -0.09 3.08
C TRP A 249 28.20 -0.95 2.80
N GLN A 250 27.36 -0.52 1.86
CA GLN A 250 26.26 -1.29 1.28
C GLN A 250 26.76 -2.12 0.10
N HIS A 251 27.42 -3.23 0.39
CA HIS A 251 28.08 -4.10 -0.60
C HIS A 251 27.39 -5.46 -0.79
N LYS A 252 26.07 -5.48 -0.59
CA LYS A 252 25.24 -6.66 -0.82
C LYS A 252 25.16 -6.96 -2.32
N GLN A 253 25.28 -8.24 -2.70
CA GLN A 253 25.08 -8.69 -4.09
C GLN A 253 23.69 -8.32 -4.61
N PHE A 254 23.59 -8.01 -5.89
CA PHE A 254 22.31 -7.82 -6.56
C PHE A 254 21.77 -9.17 -7.05
N LEU A 255 20.62 -9.58 -6.51
CA LEU A 255 20.01 -10.88 -6.77
C LEU A 255 18.61 -10.77 -7.42
N ASP A 256 18.34 -9.65 -8.07
CA ASP A 256 17.10 -9.31 -8.77
C ASP A 256 15.98 -8.72 -7.89
N ARG A 257 16.01 -8.93 -6.58
CA ARG A 257 15.03 -8.34 -5.66
C ARG A 257 15.65 -7.25 -4.80
N GLY A 258 14.82 -6.24 -4.48
CA GLY A 258 15.29 -5.03 -3.82
C GLY A 258 16.08 -4.14 -4.78
N GLU A 259 15.74 -2.88 -4.79
CA GLU A 259 16.26 -1.90 -5.71
C GLU A 259 17.66 -1.44 -5.29
N PHE A 260 17.98 -0.17 -5.37
CA PHE A 260 19.34 0.32 -5.20
C PHE A 260 19.41 1.44 -4.16
N THR A 261 20.48 1.43 -3.36
CA THR A 261 20.81 2.59 -2.53
C THR A 261 22.14 3.16 -3.00
N LEU A 262 22.14 4.42 -3.43
CA LEU A 262 23.26 5.09 -4.10
C LEU A 262 23.52 6.48 -3.51
N GLU A 263 24.68 7.03 -3.77
CA GLU A 263 25.05 8.36 -3.32
C GLU A 263 24.62 9.43 -4.34
N PHE A 264 24.22 10.59 -3.85
CA PHE A 264 23.96 11.75 -4.70
C PHE A 264 25.26 12.32 -5.29
N GLY A 265 25.15 12.83 -6.51
CA GLY A 265 26.22 13.48 -7.22
C GLY A 265 25.76 14.25 -8.43
N ASP A 266 26.69 14.89 -9.13
CA ASP A 266 26.46 15.52 -10.42
C ASP A 266 26.94 14.61 -11.55
N TYR A 267 26.18 14.61 -12.64
CA TYR A 267 26.45 13.80 -13.82
C TYR A 267 26.64 14.68 -15.05
N ASP A 268 27.69 14.40 -15.82
CA ASP A 268 28.02 14.96 -17.13
C ASP A 268 28.19 13.81 -18.10
N VAL A 269 27.20 13.60 -18.98
CA VAL A 269 27.09 12.39 -19.80
C VAL A 269 27.00 12.72 -21.29
N GLU A 270 27.88 12.13 -22.09
CA GLU A 270 27.87 12.15 -23.54
C GLU A 270 27.41 10.81 -24.10
N LEU A 271 26.29 10.81 -24.83
CA LEU A 271 25.69 9.61 -25.44
C LEU A 271 25.80 9.70 -26.97
N THR A 272 26.63 8.84 -27.55
CA THR A 272 26.80 8.73 -29.01
C THR A 272 25.92 7.60 -29.52
N VAL A 273 24.92 7.94 -30.31
CA VAL A 273 23.92 7.01 -30.86
C VAL A 273 23.79 7.21 -32.39
N PRO A 274 23.08 6.33 -33.14
CA PRO A 274 22.75 6.59 -34.53
C PRO A 274 22.13 7.99 -34.73
N ALA A 275 22.47 8.66 -35.83
CA ALA A 275 22.13 10.08 -36.03
C ALA A 275 20.62 10.34 -36.19
N ASP A 276 19.84 9.32 -36.49
CA ASP A 276 18.37 9.33 -36.62
C ASP A 276 17.64 8.98 -35.30
N HIS A 277 18.38 8.66 -34.24
CA HIS A 277 17.78 8.38 -32.94
C HIS A 277 17.37 9.67 -32.20
N VAL A 278 16.28 9.58 -31.45
CA VAL A 278 15.84 10.53 -30.43
C VAL A 278 16.21 9.95 -29.07
N VAL A 279 16.78 10.78 -28.19
CA VAL A 279 17.27 10.33 -26.87
C VAL A 279 16.47 11.01 -25.76
N ALA A 280 15.91 10.19 -24.86
CA ALA A 280 15.38 10.59 -23.56
C ALA A 280 16.40 10.26 -22.47
N SER A 281 16.62 11.13 -21.49
CA SER A 281 17.66 10.90 -20.50
C SER A 281 17.42 11.65 -19.20
N THR A 282 17.92 11.10 -18.10
CA THR A 282 18.13 11.85 -16.85
C THR A 282 18.85 13.16 -17.17
N GLY A 283 18.36 14.27 -16.60
CA GLY A 283 19.00 15.59 -16.72
C GLY A 283 18.53 16.43 -17.89
N VAL A 284 19.28 17.48 -18.16
CA VAL A 284 18.95 18.51 -19.16
C VAL A 284 19.88 18.41 -20.35
N LEU A 285 19.31 18.41 -21.55
CA LEU A 285 20.04 18.42 -22.81
C LEU A 285 20.85 19.73 -22.97
N GLN A 286 22.16 19.61 -23.16
CA GLN A 286 23.09 20.75 -23.22
C GLN A 286 23.38 21.25 -24.64
N ASN A 287 23.19 20.42 -25.65
CA ASN A 287 23.51 20.76 -27.04
C ASN A 287 22.33 20.63 -28.02
N PRO A 288 21.14 21.21 -27.68
CA PRO A 288 19.95 21.10 -28.55
C PRO A 288 20.17 21.69 -29.94
N GLY A 289 21.10 22.61 -30.10
CA GLY A 289 21.46 23.18 -31.41
C GLY A 289 22.13 22.19 -32.35
N GLU A 290 22.83 21.18 -31.83
CA GLU A 290 23.52 20.13 -32.60
C GLU A 290 22.65 18.91 -32.91
N VAL A 291 21.70 18.59 -32.02
CA VAL A 291 20.94 17.32 -32.08
C VAL A 291 19.48 17.48 -32.48
N LEU A 292 18.90 18.67 -32.30
CA LEU A 292 17.50 18.97 -32.68
C LEU A 292 17.44 19.91 -33.89
N THR A 293 16.43 19.72 -34.73
CA THR A 293 16.13 20.65 -35.82
C THR A 293 15.65 22.00 -35.29
N ALA A 294 15.66 23.05 -36.12
CA ALA A 294 15.16 24.37 -35.74
C ALA A 294 13.66 24.31 -35.35
N GLU A 295 12.88 23.50 -36.07
CA GLU A 295 11.44 23.31 -35.81
C GLU A 295 11.20 22.59 -34.48
N GLN A 296 11.94 21.52 -34.19
CA GLN A 296 11.83 20.82 -32.87
C GLN A 296 12.17 21.76 -31.71
N ARG A 297 13.19 22.59 -31.83
CA ARG A 297 13.50 23.60 -30.81
C ARG A 297 12.39 24.63 -30.65
N ALA A 298 11.79 25.09 -31.73
CA ALA A 298 10.65 26.01 -31.69
C ALA A 298 9.42 25.38 -31.03
N ARG A 299 9.14 24.10 -31.30
CA ARG A 299 8.06 23.33 -30.64
C ARG A 299 8.33 23.17 -29.15
N LEU A 300 9.58 22.83 -28.75
CA LEU A 300 9.97 22.73 -27.35
C LEU A 300 9.78 24.06 -26.61
N LYS A 301 10.11 25.17 -27.26
CA LYS A 301 9.87 26.52 -26.67
C LYS A 301 8.37 26.82 -26.54
N ARG A 302 7.53 26.40 -27.49
CA ARG A 302 6.05 26.54 -27.36
C ARG A 302 5.51 25.71 -26.20
N ALA A 303 6.04 24.51 -25.98
CA ALA A 303 5.61 23.62 -24.90
C ALA A 303 5.77 24.24 -23.50
N GLU A 304 6.69 25.19 -23.30
CA GLU A 304 6.89 25.86 -22.00
C GLU A 304 5.64 26.59 -21.47
N THR A 305 4.75 26.99 -22.35
CA THR A 305 3.55 27.79 -21.99
C THR A 305 2.25 27.18 -22.51
N ALA A 306 2.32 25.99 -23.10
CA ALA A 306 1.16 25.27 -23.59
C ALA A 306 0.34 24.69 -22.44
N ASP A 307 -0.98 24.68 -22.61
CA ASP A 307 -1.96 24.07 -21.72
C ASP A 307 -2.25 22.60 -22.04
N ARG A 308 -1.61 22.06 -23.05
CA ARG A 308 -1.67 20.67 -23.52
C ARG A 308 -0.32 20.23 -24.07
N PRO A 309 -0.03 18.91 -24.10
CA PRO A 309 1.19 18.39 -24.69
C PRO A 309 1.37 18.86 -26.15
N VAL A 310 2.57 19.31 -26.47
CA VAL A 310 2.99 19.73 -27.81
C VAL A 310 3.95 18.69 -28.35
N PHE A 311 3.67 18.15 -29.55
CA PHE A 311 4.61 17.24 -30.21
C PHE A 311 5.90 17.98 -30.58
N ILE A 312 7.01 17.51 -30.05
CA ILE A 312 8.36 17.94 -30.40
C ILE A 312 8.85 17.14 -31.61
N VAL A 313 8.69 15.81 -31.54
CA VAL A 313 8.78 14.88 -32.69
C VAL A 313 7.38 14.32 -32.93
N THR A 314 6.83 14.62 -34.07
CA THR A 314 5.46 14.22 -34.43
C THR A 314 5.39 12.72 -34.80
N PRO A 315 4.18 12.09 -34.73
CA PRO A 315 3.99 10.71 -35.25
C PRO A 315 4.44 10.52 -36.68
N ALA A 316 4.24 11.54 -37.55
CA ALA A 316 4.66 11.48 -38.95
C ALA A 316 6.20 11.53 -39.10
N GLU A 317 6.88 12.35 -38.31
CA GLU A 317 8.35 12.41 -38.31
C GLU A 317 8.95 11.11 -37.76
N ALA A 318 8.39 10.53 -36.68
CA ALA A 318 8.80 9.23 -36.15
C ALA A 318 8.59 8.11 -37.21
N ALA A 319 7.44 8.06 -37.87
CA ALA A 319 7.17 7.09 -38.93
C ALA A 319 8.10 7.24 -40.18
N GLU A 320 8.60 8.45 -40.43
CA GLU A 320 9.60 8.66 -41.48
C GLU A 320 10.99 8.20 -41.04
N ASN A 321 11.38 8.49 -39.81
CA ASN A 321 12.65 8.04 -39.21
C ASN A 321 12.76 6.50 -39.17
N GLU A 322 11.65 5.79 -38.95
CA GLU A 322 11.62 4.32 -38.96
C GLU A 322 12.04 3.69 -40.28
N LYS A 323 11.84 4.39 -41.42
CA LYS A 323 12.16 3.88 -42.74
C LYS A 323 13.63 3.99 -43.10
N GLN A 324 14.38 4.77 -42.36
CA GLN A 324 15.76 5.10 -42.64
C GLN A 324 16.66 4.48 -41.56
N GLY A 325 17.71 3.83 -41.97
CA GLY A 325 18.81 3.42 -41.10
C GLY A 325 20.04 4.21 -41.46
N THR A 326 20.83 4.63 -40.52
CA THR A 326 22.07 5.37 -40.75
C THR A 326 23.26 4.76 -40.03
N THR A 327 24.45 4.84 -40.63
CA THR A 327 25.72 4.53 -40.02
C THR A 327 26.38 5.77 -39.37
N ALA A 328 25.84 6.96 -39.68
CA ALA A 328 26.29 8.22 -39.05
C ALA A 328 25.84 8.22 -37.60
N THR A 329 26.61 8.85 -36.74
CA THR A 329 26.33 8.98 -35.32
C THR A 329 26.20 10.45 -34.91
N ARG A 330 25.50 10.68 -33.80
CA ARG A 330 25.35 12.00 -33.19
C ARG A 330 25.52 11.87 -31.68
N THR A 331 26.17 12.85 -31.07
CA THR A 331 26.41 12.84 -29.61
C THR A 331 25.46 13.82 -28.93
N TRP A 332 24.65 13.27 -28.02
CA TRP A 332 23.79 13.99 -27.12
C TRP A 332 24.50 14.23 -25.80
N ARG A 333 24.44 15.44 -25.24
CA ARG A 333 25.09 15.80 -23.96
C ARG A 333 24.06 16.18 -22.93
N PHE A 334 24.11 15.52 -21.77
CA PHE A 334 23.19 15.77 -20.68
C PHE A 334 23.96 16.09 -19.40
N THR A 335 23.39 17.01 -18.59
CA THR A 335 23.86 17.24 -17.24
C THR A 335 22.71 17.07 -16.26
N ALA A 336 22.98 16.41 -15.12
CA ALA A 336 22.07 16.26 -14.02
C ALA A 336 22.75 16.65 -12.71
N GLN A 337 22.07 17.40 -11.85
CA GLN A 337 22.64 17.87 -10.59
C GLN A 337 21.94 17.19 -9.42
N ASN A 338 22.76 16.74 -8.46
CA ASN A 338 22.30 16.14 -7.21
C ASN A 338 21.29 15.00 -7.41
N VAL A 339 21.63 14.07 -8.28
CA VAL A 339 20.89 12.83 -8.54
C VAL A 339 21.67 11.62 -8.07
N ARG A 340 20.99 10.52 -7.77
CA ARG A 340 21.65 9.31 -7.27
C ARG A 340 21.97 8.29 -8.37
N ASP A 341 21.38 8.42 -9.55
CA ASP A 341 21.54 7.51 -10.69
C ASP A 341 21.33 8.26 -12.00
N PHE A 342 21.54 7.57 -13.12
CA PHE A 342 21.37 8.10 -14.47
C PHE A 342 20.88 7.02 -15.42
N ALA A 343 19.71 7.23 -16.03
CA ALA A 343 19.15 6.33 -17.05
C ALA A 343 18.88 7.10 -18.35
N TRP A 344 18.77 6.36 -19.45
CA TRP A 344 18.46 6.93 -20.76
C TRP A 344 17.82 5.90 -21.68
N ALA A 345 17.09 6.40 -22.67
CA ALA A 345 16.51 5.59 -23.75
C ALA A 345 16.77 6.21 -25.11
N SER A 346 16.80 5.37 -26.14
CA SER A 346 17.14 5.82 -27.49
C SER A 346 16.44 4.97 -28.53
N SER A 347 15.79 5.62 -29.51
CA SER A 347 15.16 4.97 -30.66
C SER A 347 14.93 5.96 -31.79
N ARG A 348 14.93 5.46 -33.03
CA ARG A 348 14.43 6.23 -34.19
C ARG A 348 12.90 6.31 -34.24
N LYS A 349 12.22 5.44 -33.48
CA LYS A 349 10.76 5.31 -33.43
C LYS A 349 10.07 6.35 -32.56
N TYR A 350 10.82 7.09 -31.75
CA TYR A 350 10.20 7.93 -30.74
C TYR A 350 9.45 9.12 -31.31
N ILE A 351 8.14 9.14 -31.01
CA ILE A 351 7.37 10.35 -30.86
C ILE A 351 7.83 10.98 -29.54
N TRP A 352 7.91 12.30 -29.50
CA TRP A 352 8.22 13.04 -28.30
C TRP A 352 7.23 14.20 -28.15
N ASP A 353 6.49 14.22 -27.06
CA ASP A 353 5.69 15.38 -26.67
C ASP A 353 6.14 15.97 -25.33
N ALA A 354 5.74 17.22 -25.07
CA ALA A 354 6.15 17.95 -23.89
C ALA A 354 5.11 19.01 -23.49
N MET A 355 5.05 19.30 -22.17
CA MET A 355 4.22 20.37 -21.60
C MET A 355 4.92 20.98 -20.39
N GLY A 356 4.87 22.31 -20.25
CA GLY A 356 5.43 23.01 -19.11
C GLY A 356 4.52 22.94 -17.88
N TYR A 357 5.04 22.51 -16.74
CA TYR A 357 4.38 22.57 -15.44
C TYR A 357 4.91 23.71 -14.58
N ARG A 358 4.00 24.52 -14.02
CA ARG A 358 4.35 25.68 -13.17
C ARG A 358 3.95 25.43 -11.73
N GLN A 359 4.93 25.51 -10.84
CA GLN A 359 4.77 25.36 -9.40
C GLN A 359 4.69 26.72 -8.72
N LYS A 360 3.75 26.87 -7.78
CA LYS A 360 3.68 28.07 -6.91
C LYS A 360 4.68 27.93 -5.77
N ASP A 361 5.25 29.05 -5.36
CA ASP A 361 6.10 29.17 -4.17
C ASP A 361 7.27 28.16 -4.09
N ALA A 362 7.77 27.73 -5.25
CA ALA A 362 8.84 26.76 -5.37
C ALA A 362 10.16 27.43 -5.76
N ALA A 363 11.28 26.93 -5.21
CA ALA A 363 12.62 27.34 -5.62
C ALA A 363 12.86 27.10 -7.13
N ARG A 364 12.18 26.11 -7.70
CA ARG A 364 12.09 25.85 -9.13
C ARG A 364 10.64 26.04 -9.59
N PRO A 365 10.30 27.21 -10.13
CA PRO A 365 8.90 27.49 -10.49
C PRO A 365 8.44 26.82 -11.78
N PHE A 366 9.33 26.18 -12.54
CA PHE A 366 9.06 25.59 -13.84
C PHE A 366 9.73 24.21 -14.00
N VAL A 367 8.97 23.24 -14.48
CA VAL A 367 9.41 21.88 -14.81
C VAL A 367 8.88 21.52 -16.21
N MET A 368 9.70 20.92 -17.06
CA MET A 368 9.26 20.39 -18.33
C MET A 368 8.84 18.91 -18.17
N ALA A 369 7.56 18.62 -18.31
CA ALA A 369 7.03 17.27 -18.42
C ALA A 369 7.16 16.78 -19.86
N MET A 370 7.65 15.54 -20.06
CA MET A 370 7.91 15.00 -21.40
C MET A 370 7.52 13.51 -21.47
N SER A 371 7.10 13.07 -22.65
CA SER A 371 6.85 11.65 -22.96
C SER A 371 7.52 11.25 -24.27
N PHE A 372 8.11 10.05 -24.27
CA PHE A 372 8.76 9.43 -25.43
C PHE A 372 8.18 8.04 -25.65
N TYR A 373 7.65 7.77 -26.84
CA TYR A 373 6.97 6.50 -27.13
C TYR A 373 6.95 6.20 -28.64
N PRO A 374 6.87 4.93 -29.07
CA PRO A 374 6.73 4.57 -30.47
C PRO A 374 5.29 4.76 -30.95
N ASN A 375 5.08 4.75 -32.27
CA ASN A 375 3.73 4.83 -32.87
C ASN A 375 2.78 3.72 -32.37
N GLU A 376 3.29 2.59 -31.90
CA GLU A 376 2.53 1.50 -31.26
C GLU A 376 1.88 1.91 -29.93
N GLY A 377 2.32 3.01 -29.34
CA GLY A 377 1.71 3.60 -28.14
C GLY A 377 0.44 4.41 -28.40
N GLU A 378 0.22 4.83 -29.67
CA GLU A 378 -0.94 5.65 -30.01
C GLU A 378 -2.27 4.86 -29.97
N PRO A 379 -3.39 5.46 -29.59
CA PRO A 379 -3.59 6.89 -29.23
C PRO A 379 -3.52 7.18 -27.72
N ILE A 380 -3.17 6.20 -26.87
CA ILE A 380 -3.27 6.39 -25.41
C ILE A 380 -2.11 7.17 -24.83
N TRP A 381 -0.90 7.05 -25.41
CA TRP A 381 0.28 7.74 -24.91
C TRP A 381 0.21 9.25 -25.12
N SER A 382 -0.09 9.72 -26.33
CA SER A 382 -0.27 11.15 -26.59
C SER A 382 -1.41 11.79 -25.83
N LYS A 383 -2.41 10.97 -25.45
CA LYS A 383 -3.60 11.47 -24.73
C LYS A 383 -3.40 11.55 -23.22
N TYR A 384 -2.64 10.63 -22.61
CA TYR A 384 -2.64 10.47 -21.17
C TYR A 384 -1.25 10.62 -20.53
N SER A 385 -0.14 10.31 -21.23
CA SER A 385 1.16 10.14 -20.57
C SER A 385 1.67 11.45 -19.95
N THR A 386 1.86 12.51 -20.74
CA THR A 386 2.39 13.78 -20.21
C THR A 386 1.42 14.47 -19.24
N GLU A 387 0.11 14.30 -19.42
CA GLU A 387 -0.90 14.75 -18.45
C GLU A 387 -0.76 14.01 -17.10
N ALA A 388 -0.51 12.70 -17.12
CA ALA A 388 -0.27 11.92 -15.90
C ALA A 388 1.03 12.34 -15.19
N VAL A 389 2.09 12.67 -15.94
CA VAL A 389 3.33 13.22 -15.37
C VAL A 389 3.06 14.52 -14.60
N VAL A 390 2.30 15.46 -15.20
CA VAL A 390 1.95 16.73 -14.55
C VAL A 390 1.06 16.49 -13.33
N HIS A 391 0.02 15.68 -13.47
CA HIS A 391 -0.90 15.34 -12.36
C HIS A 391 -0.16 14.75 -11.16
N THR A 392 0.78 13.83 -11.40
CA THR A 392 1.59 13.25 -10.32
C THR A 392 2.39 14.33 -9.59
N MET A 393 3.06 15.23 -10.31
CA MET A 393 3.80 16.32 -9.69
C MET A 393 2.90 17.25 -8.87
N GLU A 394 1.67 17.51 -9.32
CA GLU A 394 0.69 18.33 -8.59
C GLU A 394 0.30 17.69 -7.26
N VAL A 395 -0.04 16.40 -7.28
CA VAL A 395 -0.51 15.69 -6.09
C VAL A 395 0.63 15.43 -5.11
N TYR A 396 1.73 14.84 -5.57
CA TYR A 396 2.87 14.50 -4.70
C TYR A 396 3.55 15.73 -4.09
N SER A 397 3.63 16.83 -4.82
CA SER A 397 4.16 18.09 -4.26
C SER A 397 3.34 18.61 -3.09
N ARG A 398 2.04 18.38 -3.07
CA ARG A 398 1.15 18.80 -2.00
C ARG A 398 1.34 18.00 -0.73
N PHE A 399 1.63 16.69 -0.85
CA PHE A 399 1.86 15.80 0.28
C PHE A 399 3.32 15.76 0.75
N SER A 400 4.27 16.26 -0.05
CA SER A 400 5.69 16.21 0.26
C SER A 400 6.37 17.59 0.13
N PHE A 401 6.94 17.87 -1.03
CA PHE A 401 7.64 19.13 -1.36
C PHE A 401 7.52 19.42 -2.86
N PRO A 402 7.62 20.68 -3.31
CA PRO A 402 7.64 21.00 -4.72
C PRO A 402 8.75 20.24 -5.47
N TYR A 403 8.43 19.75 -6.67
CA TYR A 403 9.35 18.96 -7.49
C TYR A 403 10.66 19.73 -7.77
N PRO A 404 11.83 19.24 -7.37
CA PRO A 404 13.04 20.07 -7.39
C PRO A 404 13.84 19.99 -8.70
N TYR A 405 13.56 19.01 -9.56
CA TYR A 405 14.31 18.81 -10.79
C TYR A 405 13.71 19.58 -11.98
N PRO A 406 14.51 19.83 -13.03
CA PRO A 406 14.08 20.65 -14.18
C PRO A 406 13.17 19.94 -15.16
N VAL A 407 13.19 18.61 -15.17
CA VAL A 407 12.42 17.78 -16.10
C VAL A 407 11.82 16.57 -15.37
N ALA A 408 10.71 16.05 -15.88
CA ALA A 408 10.11 14.79 -15.51
C ALA A 408 9.68 14.06 -16.79
N ILE A 409 10.17 12.84 -17.00
CA ILE A 409 10.13 12.16 -18.30
C ILE A 409 9.53 10.76 -18.15
N SER A 410 8.51 10.47 -18.96
CA SER A 410 7.92 9.14 -19.12
C SER A 410 8.34 8.55 -20.47
N VAL A 411 8.93 7.35 -20.47
CA VAL A 411 9.36 6.65 -21.69
C VAL A 411 8.63 5.33 -21.78
N ASN A 412 8.05 5.03 -22.94
CA ASN A 412 7.42 3.75 -23.18
C ASN A 412 8.46 2.62 -23.29
N SER A 413 8.31 1.60 -22.47
CA SER A 413 9.03 0.32 -22.53
C SER A 413 8.11 -0.82 -22.93
N TRP A 414 8.64 -2.02 -23.18
CA TRP A 414 7.82 -3.17 -23.55
C TRP A 414 7.12 -3.83 -22.35
N GLU A 415 7.60 -3.60 -21.14
CA GLU A 415 7.02 -4.15 -19.93
C GLU A 415 5.58 -3.70 -19.69
N ARG A 416 4.84 -4.47 -18.89
CA ARG A 416 3.50 -4.07 -18.40
C ARG A 416 3.54 -3.35 -17.06
N GLY A 417 4.68 -3.31 -16.42
CA GLY A 417 4.97 -2.53 -15.24
C GLY A 417 5.72 -1.26 -15.60
N GLY A 418 6.45 -0.74 -14.66
CA GLY A 418 7.34 0.38 -14.87
C GLY A 418 8.63 0.23 -14.08
N MET A 419 9.48 1.24 -14.21
CA MET A 419 10.74 1.37 -13.48
C MET A 419 11.17 2.82 -13.42
N GLU A 420 11.57 3.23 -12.26
CA GLU A 420 11.91 4.61 -11.93
C GLU A 420 13.42 4.88 -11.94
N TYR A 421 13.77 6.09 -12.35
CA TYR A 421 15.11 6.66 -12.23
C TYR A 421 15.01 8.17 -12.01
N PRO A 422 16.05 8.85 -11.54
CA PRO A 422 15.98 10.29 -11.36
C PRO A 422 15.58 11.01 -12.67
N MET A 423 14.47 11.75 -12.65
CA MET A 423 13.92 12.56 -13.75
C MET A 423 13.38 11.76 -14.95
N ILE A 424 13.55 10.45 -15.04
CA ILE A 424 13.10 9.61 -16.15
C ILE A 424 12.55 8.28 -15.64
N THR A 425 11.46 7.82 -16.23
CA THR A 425 10.83 6.56 -15.89
C THR A 425 10.54 5.73 -17.14
N PHE A 426 10.58 4.41 -17.03
CA PHE A 426 10.22 3.48 -18.10
C PHE A 426 8.86 2.87 -17.78
N ASN A 427 7.90 2.98 -18.70
CA ASN A 427 6.50 2.65 -18.46
C ASN A 427 5.97 1.74 -19.55
N GLY A 428 5.23 0.72 -19.17
CA GLY A 428 4.59 -0.22 -20.08
C GLY A 428 3.23 0.27 -20.60
N TYR A 429 2.42 -0.68 -21.00
CA TYR A 429 1.08 -0.55 -21.55
C TYR A 429 1.00 0.14 -22.94
N ARG A 430 0.54 -0.65 -23.91
CA ARG A 430 0.22 -0.21 -25.26
C ARG A 430 -1.16 -0.70 -25.68
N PRO A 431 -1.83 -0.03 -26.63
CA PRO A 431 -3.00 -0.57 -27.32
C PRO A 431 -2.65 -1.84 -28.08
N THR A 432 -3.68 -2.59 -28.46
CA THR A 432 -3.52 -3.77 -29.31
C THR A 432 -4.03 -3.45 -30.72
N ALA A 433 -3.20 -3.70 -31.73
CA ALA A 433 -3.61 -3.64 -33.13
C ALA A 433 -4.16 -5.01 -33.57
N ASP A 434 -5.33 -5.03 -34.16
CA ASP A 434 -5.88 -6.23 -34.84
C ASP A 434 -5.00 -6.58 -36.02
N GLU A 435 -4.43 -7.76 -36.06
CA GLU A 435 -3.49 -8.20 -37.12
C GLU A 435 -4.07 -8.17 -38.52
N LYS A 436 -5.39 -8.39 -38.69
CA LYS A 436 -6.05 -8.47 -40.00
C LYS A 436 -6.52 -7.12 -40.51
N THR A 437 -6.97 -6.25 -39.63
CA THR A 437 -7.59 -4.97 -39.98
C THR A 437 -6.71 -3.77 -39.71
N GLY A 438 -5.64 -3.93 -38.92
CA GLY A 438 -4.80 -2.83 -38.45
C GLY A 438 -5.51 -1.90 -37.42
N LYS A 439 -6.74 -2.24 -37.02
CA LYS A 439 -7.51 -1.39 -36.12
C LYS A 439 -6.98 -1.46 -34.70
N VAL A 440 -6.66 -0.30 -34.16
CA VAL A 440 -6.12 -0.18 -32.79
C VAL A 440 -7.25 -0.11 -31.75
N THR A 441 -7.17 -0.95 -30.73
CA THR A 441 -8.11 -0.99 -29.59
C THR A 441 -7.36 -1.11 -28.28
N TYR A 442 -8.00 -0.71 -27.18
CA TYR A 442 -7.47 -0.90 -25.84
C TYR A 442 -8.59 -1.20 -24.83
N SER A 443 -8.28 -1.99 -23.81
CA SER A 443 -9.19 -2.29 -22.72
C SER A 443 -9.22 -1.15 -21.70
N ARG A 444 -10.24 -1.16 -20.81
CA ARG A 444 -10.26 -0.27 -19.64
C ARG A 444 -8.98 -0.45 -18.80
N ASN A 445 -8.55 -1.69 -18.60
CA ASN A 445 -7.33 -2.00 -17.84
C ASN A 445 -6.07 -1.45 -18.52
N THR A 446 -5.99 -1.45 -19.86
CA THR A 446 -4.86 -0.85 -20.57
C THR A 446 -4.80 0.66 -20.35
N LYS A 447 -5.96 1.36 -20.40
CA LYS A 447 -6.02 2.80 -20.16
C LYS A 447 -5.58 3.16 -18.74
N TYR A 448 -6.22 2.58 -17.75
CA TYR A 448 -5.94 2.90 -16.36
C TYR A 448 -4.60 2.34 -15.89
N GLY A 449 -4.16 1.19 -16.44
CA GLY A 449 -2.83 0.67 -16.18
C GLY A 449 -1.71 1.58 -16.69
N LEU A 450 -1.91 2.23 -17.85
CA LEU A 450 -0.96 3.25 -18.34
C LEU A 450 -0.92 4.47 -17.40
N ILE A 451 -2.08 4.98 -17.01
CA ILE A 451 -2.16 6.16 -16.14
C ILE A 451 -1.56 5.84 -14.76
N GLY A 452 -1.96 4.71 -14.16
CA GLY A 452 -1.48 4.28 -12.85
C GLY A 452 0.03 4.06 -12.83
N VAL A 453 0.59 3.33 -13.81
CA VAL A 453 2.04 3.10 -13.85
C VAL A 453 2.83 4.42 -14.01
N ILE A 454 2.33 5.39 -14.78
CA ILE A 454 3.01 6.69 -14.89
C ILE A 454 2.93 7.46 -13.57
N ILE A 455 1.78 7.43 -12.89
CA ILE A 455 1.64 8.04 -11.57
C ILE A 455 2.61 7.40 -10.59
N HIS A 456 2.69 6.08 -10.58
CA HIS A 456 3.59 5.31 -9.72
C HIS A 456 5.06 5.66 -9.98
N GLU A 457 5.53 5.52 -11.21
CA GLU A 457 6.95 5.71 -11.54
C GLU A 457 7.42 7.18 -11.40
N ILE A 458 6.59 8.15 -11.80
CA ILE A 458 6.91 9.57 -11.56
C ILE A 458 6.87 9.88 -10.05
N GLY A 459 5.99 9.21 -9.31
CA GLY A 459 5.93 9.29 -7.85
C GLY A 459 7.24 8.87 -7.18
N HIS A 460 7.86 7.81 -7.66
CA HIS A 460 9.16 7.35 -7.20
C HIS A 460 10.28 8.38 -7.31
N ILE A 461 10.16 9.39 -8.16
CA ILE A 461 11.15 10.47 -8.18
C ILE A 461 11.17 11.23 -6.83
N TYR A 462 10.05 11.26 -6.09
CA TYR A 462 10.00 11.78 -4.72
C TYR A 462 10.49 10.73 -3.69
N PHE A 463 10.02 9.50 -3.79
CA PHE A 463 10.31 8.36 -2.93
C PHE A 463 10.60 7.13 -3.80
N PRO A 464 11.83 6.64 -3.95
CA PRO A 464 13.02 6.94 -3.14
C PRO A 464 14.07 7.83 -3.82
N MET A 465 13.86 8.37 -5.04
CA MET A 465 14.95 9.05 -5.75
C MET A 465 15.43 10.32 -5.04
N ILE A 466 14.56 11.01 -4.29
CA ILE A 466 14.91 12.22 -3.52
C ILE A 466 14.97 11.92 -2.03
N VAL A 467 13.95 11.28 -1.46
CA VAL A 467 13.99 10.75 -0.09
C VAL A 467 14.59 9.35 -0.17
N ASN A 468 15.91 9.27 -0.11
CA ASN A 468 16.73 8.15 -0.60
C ASN A 468 16.84 7.01 0.44
N SER A 469 15.76 6.24 0.63
CA SER A 469 15.76 5.05 1.49
C SER A 469 16.68 3.93 0.98
N ASP A 470 17.03 2.99 1.86
CA ASP A 470 17.81 1.79 1.50
C ASP A 470 16.88 0.67 1.02
N GLU A 471 16.62 0.62 -0.27
CA GLU A 471 15.72 -0.32 -0.91
C GLU A 471 16.21 -1.78 -0.84
N ARG A 472 17.53 -1.99 -0.69
CA ARG A 472 18.12 -3.32 -0.48
C ARG A 472 17.73 -3.93 0.87
N GLN A 473 17.37 -3.09 1.84
CA GLN A 473 16.94 -3.50 3.17
C GLN A 473 15.43 -3.42 3.34
N TRP A 474 14.81 -2.33 2.88
CA TRP A 474 13.43 -1.98 3.21
C TRP A 474 12.67 -1.52 1.97
N THR A 475 12.27 -2.45 1.11
CA THR A 475 11.50 -2.15 -0.12
C THR A 475 10.21 -1.39 0.15
N TRP A 476 9.57 -1.56 1.31
CA TRP A 476 8.34 -0.84 1.65
C TRP A 476 8.51 0.69 1.77
N MET A 477 9.73 1.18 2.06
CA MET A 477 10.01 2.63 2.11
C MET A 477 10.15 3.25 0.72
N ASP A 478 10.33 2.44 -0.27
CA ASP A 478 10.31 2.70 -1.68
C ASP A 478 8.87 2.52 -2.19
N GLU A 479 8.47 1.30 -2.40
CA GLU A 479 7.21 0.91 -3.02
C GLU A 479 5.97 1.26 -2.20
N GLY A 480 6.02 1.05 -0.90
CA GLY A 480 4.85 1.22 -0.04
C GLY A 480 4.48 2.68 0.21
N LEU A 481 5.48 3.56 0.42
CA LEU A 481 5.24 5.00 0.54
C LEU A 481 4.74 5.57 -0.80
N ASN A 482 5.31 5.11 -1.90
CA ASN A 482 4.91 5.53 -3.23
C ASN A 482 3.50 5.04 -3.58
N THR A 483 3.18 3.76 -3.37
CA THR A 483 1.84 3.20 -3.64
C THR A 483 0.74 3.89 -2.83
N PHE A 484 1.05 4.33 -1.59
CA PHE A 484 0.09 5.13 -0.82
C PHE A 484 -0.22 6.49 -1.49
N LEU A 485 0.80 7.20 -1.98
CA LEU A 485 0.58 8.48 -2.68
C LEU A 485 -0.01 8.27 -4.08
N GLU A 486 0.38 7.20 -4.79
CA GLU A 486 -0.24 6.77 -6.03
C GLU A 486 -1.76 6.59 -5.87
N TYR A 487 -2.20 5.85 -4.84
CA TYR A 487 -3.61 5.69 -4.51
C TYR A 487 -4.34 7.03 -4.34
N LEU A 488 -3.73 8.00 -3.65
CA LEU A 488 -4.32 9.33 -3.51
C LEU A 488 -4.40 10.08 -4.86
N ALA A 489 -3.36 9.97 -5.68
CA ALA A 489 -3.32 10.61 -6.99
C ALA A 489 -4.30 9.95 -7.98
N GLU A 490 -4.45 8.64 -7.95
CA GLU A 490 -5.41 7.90 -8.78
C GLU A 490 -6.86 8.30 -8.49
N ILE A 491 -7.23 8.44 -7.22
CA ILE A 491 -8.57 8.90 -6.81
C ILE A 491 -8.80 10.35 -7.23
N GLU A 492 -7.78 11.20 -7.24
CA GLU A 492 -7.88 12.58 -7.72
C GLU A 492 -7.92 12.67 -9.25
N TRP A 493 -7.37 11.68 -9.95
CA TRP A 493 -7.54 11.57 -11.40
C TRP A 493 -8.98 11.20 -11.79
N ASP A 494 -9.53 10.19 -11.13
CA ASP A 494 -10.91 9.73 -11.34
C ASP A 494 -11.42 9.06 -10.05
N ALA A 495 -12.51 9.56 -9.47
CA ALA A 495 -13.10 9.02 -8.24
C ALA A 495 -13.47 7.51 -8.32
N ARG A 496 -13.50 6.94 -9.53
CA ARG A 496 -13.72 5.52 -9.80
C ARG A 496 -12.51 4.86 -10.45
N PHE A 497 -11.33 5.38 -10.18
CA PHE A 497 -10.10 4.77 -10.67
C PHE A 497 -10.04 3.31 -10.20
N PRO A 498 -9.82 2.33 -11.08
CA PRO A 498 -9.68 0.94 -10.67
C PRO A 498 -8.26 0.73 -10.14
N ALA A 499 -8.03 1.16 -8.93
CA ALA A 499 -6.79 0.90 -8.21
C ALA A 499 -6.51 -0.63 -8.22
N PHE A 500 -5.92 -1.30 -7.62
CA PHE A 500 -5.66 -2.75 -7.55
C PHE A 500 -6.80 -3.65 -8.13
N GLY A 501 -6.77 -3.90 -9.43
CA GLY A 501 -7.73 -4.78 -10.11
C GLY A 501 -9.08 -4.12 -10.42
N GLU A 502 -10.17 -4.55 -9.77
CA GLU A 502 -11.51 -3.96 -9.92
C GLU A 502 -11.94 -3.15 -8.69
N HIS A 503 -11.15 -3.20 -7.60
CA HIS A 503 -11.43 -2.47 -6.37
C HIS A 503 -10.97 -1.02 -6.47
N THR A 504 -11.75 -0.11 -5.90
CA THR A 504 -11.40 1.31 -5.77
C THR A 504 -10.80 1.63 -4.39
N ASN A 505 -10.80 0.66 -3.46
CA ASN A 505 -10.33 0.81 -2.10
C ASN A 505 -9.16 -0.15 -1.85
N VAL A 506 -7.99 0.39 -1.53
CA VAL A 506 -6.79 -0.38 -1.20
C VAL A 506 -6.98 -1.31 0.01
N LEU A 507 -7.90 -0.96 0.93
CA LEU A 507 -8.17 -1.75 2.13
C LEU A 507 -8.95 -3.04 1.83
N ASP A 508 -9.77 -3.07 0.80
CA ASP A 508 -10.49 -4.28 0.40
C ASP A 508 -9.56 -5.28 -0.31
N ASP A 509 -8.59 -4.78 -1.08
CA ASP A 509 -7.66 -5.62 -1.84
C ASP A 509 -6.69 -6.39 -0.94
N ILE A 510 -6.19 -5.77 0.14
CA ILE A 510 -5.13 -6.36 0.98
C ILE A 510 -5.61 -7.53 1.85
N THR A 511 -6.91 -7.65 2.11
CA THR A 511 -7.48 -8.63 3.08
C THR A 511 -7.09 -10.08 2.77
N ALA A 512 -7.06 -10.45 1.49
CA ALA A 512 -6.68 -11.80 1.06
C ALA A 512 -5.21 -12.14 1.37
N TYR A 513 -4.30 -11.17 1.21
CA TYR A 513 -2.90 -11.33 1.59
C TYR A 513 -2.73 -11.42 3.10
N MET A 514 -3.39 -10.55 3.85
CA MET A 514 -3.27 -10.52 5.31
C MET A 514 -3.73 -11.82 5.98
N ARG A 515 -4.62 -12.59 5.35
CA ARG A 515 -5.00 -13.95 5.80
C ARG A 515 -4.07 -15.07 5.30
N SER A 516 -3.09 -14.74 4.46
CA SER A 516 -2.20 -15.75 3.87
C SER A 516 -1.22 -16.31 4.89
N ALA A 517 -1.06 -17.63 4.92
CA ALA A 517 -0.04 -18.32 5.71
C ALA A 517 1.42 -18.01 5.26
N ASN A 518 1.60 -17.46 4.06
CA ASN A 518 2.89 -17.07 3.50
C ASN A 518 3.20 -15.59 3.73
N GLN A 519 2.42 -14.91 4.53
CA GLN A 519 2.67 -13.53 4.92
C GLN A 519 3.97 -13.44 5.73
N VAL A 520 4.78 -12.42 5.46
CA VAL A 520 5.95 -12.06 6.26
C VAL A 520 5.81 -10.60 6.72
N PRO A 521 6.48 -10.17 7.81
CA PRO A 521 6.44 -8.78 8.24
C PRO A 521 6.86 -7.80 7.13
N ILE A 522 6.29 -6.60 7.11
CA ILE A 522 6.70 -5.53 6.18
C ILE A 522 8.20 -5.23 6.32
N MET A 523 8.73 -5.30 7.55
CA MET A 523 10.14 -5.08 7.87
C MET A 523 11.09 -6.16 7.37
N THR A 524 10.59 -7.18 6.67
CA THR A 524 11.41 -8.26 6.11
C THR A 524 12.37 -7.71 5.05
N ASN A 525 13.62 -8.19 5.06
CA ASN A 525 14.60 -7.83 4.05
C ASN A 525 14.14 -8.19 2.64
N SER A 526 14.38 -7.33 1.68
CA SER A 526 13.87 -7.41 0.29
C SER A 526 14.07 -8.75 -0.39
N ASP A 527 15.26 -9.40 -0.24
CA ASP A 527 15.53 -10.72 -0.84
C ASP A 527 14.74 -11.87 -0.20
N SER A 528 14.17 -11.65 1.00
CA SER A 528 13.48 -12.69 1.78
C SER A 528 11.96 -12.55 1.75
N VAL A 529 11.42 -11.56 1.04
CA VAL A 529 9.98 -11.36 0.91
C VAL A 529 9.39 -12.44 0.01
N VAL A 530 8.45 -13.22 0.54
CA VAL A 530 7.85 -14.38 -0.18
C VAL A 530 6.81 -13.91 -1.20
N GLN A 531 5.87 -13.06 -0.80
CA GLN A 531 4.86 -12.44 -1.67
C GLN A 531 5.20 -10.95 -1.84
N PHE A 532 6.02 -10.64 -2.83
CA PHE A 532 6.68 -9.33 -2.97
C PHE A 532 5.65 -8.19 -3.16
N GLY A 533 4.78 -8.28 -4.15
CA GLY A 533 3.79 -7.22 -4.44
C GLY A 533 2.93 -6.85 -3.23
N PRO A 534 2.16 -7.79 -2.64
CA PRO A 534 1.34 -7.45 -1.48
C PRO A 534 2.13 -6.97 -0.26
N ASN A 535 3.35 -7.48 -0.03
CA ASN A 535 4.16 -7.10 1.13
C ASN A 535 4.81 -5.73 0.99
N ALA A 536 5.43 -5.46 -0.17
CA ALA A 536 6.20 -4.25 -0.38
C ALA A 536 5.31 -3.04 -0.77
N TYR A 537 4.21 -3.28 -1.51
CA TYR A 537 3.31 -2.27 -2.08
C TYR A 537 2.01 -2.13 -1.27
N SER A 538 1.13 -3.15 -1.36
CA SER A 538 -0.26 -3.00 -0.93
C SER A 538 -0.42 -2.93 0.59
N LYS A 539 0.28 -3.77 1.37
CA LYS A 539 0.13 -3.80 2.84
C LYS A 539 0.60 -2.51 3.50
N PRO A 540 1.79 -1.94 3.17
CA PRO A 540 2.20 -0.66 3.74
C PRO A 540 1.30 0.50 3.26
N ALA A 541 0.85 0.51 2.00
CA ALA A 541 -0.10 1.53 1.52
C ALA A 541 -1.44 1.45 2.26
N ALA A 542 -1.96 0.24 2.50
CA ALA A 542 -3.16 0.03 3.29
C ALA A 542 -2.97 0.48 4.75
N ALA A 543 -1.83 0.16 5.37
CA ALA A 543 -1.49 0.64 6.71
C ALA A 543 -1.50 2.17 6.79
N LEU A 544 -0.88 2.86 5.83
CA LEU A 544 -0.86 4.32 5.80
C LEU A 544 -2.26 4.92 5.54
N ALA A 545 -3.09 4.25 4.73
CA ALA A 545 -4.48 4.65 4.54
C ALA A 545 -5.31 4.53 5.83
N VAL A 546 -5.16 3.42 6.57
CA VAL A 546 -5.77 3.26 7.91
C VAL A 546 -5.27 4.35 8.87
N LEU A 547 -3.98 4.61 8.86
CA LEU A 547 -3.37 5.62 9.72
C LEU A 547 -3.93 7.02 9.43
N ARG A 548 -4.05 7.38 8.15
CA ARG A 548 -4.57 8.67 7.69
C ARG A 548 -6.06 8.84 7.91
N GLU A 549 -6.87 7.83 7.54
CA GLU A 549 -8.33 7.98 7.52
C GLU A 549 -8.98 7.66 8.86
N LEU A 550 -8.36 6.82 9.71
CA LEU A 550 -9.00 6.30 10.92
C LEU A 550 -8.25 6.65 12.20
N VAL A 551 -6.91 6.55 12.23
CA VAL A 551 -6.13 6.67 13.49
C VAL A 551 -5.76 8.12 13.78
N MET A 552 -5.05 8.77 12.88
CA MET A 552 -4.57 10.16 13.07
C MET A 552 -5.56 11.22 12.57
N GLY A 553 -6.31 10.91 11.51
CA GLY A 553 -7.05 11.88 10.72
C GLY A 553 -6.16 12.59 9.69
N ARG A 554 -6.77 13.05 8.61
CA ARG A 554 -6.08 13.59 7.43
C ARG A 554 -5.14 14.75 7.74
N GLU A 555 -5.58 15.70 8.56
CA GLU A 555 -4.81 16.92 8.84
C GLU A 555 -3.47 16.61 9.53
N LEU A 556 -3.50 15.80 10.60
CA LEU A 556 -2.30 15.43 11.35
C LEU A 556 -1.38 14.51 10.56
N PHE A 557 -1.96 13.52 9.86
CA PHE A 557 -1.18 12.63 9.02
C PHE A 557 -0.47 13.37 7.89
N ASP A 558 -1.20 14.18 7.13
CA ASP A 558 -0.65 14.94 5.99
C ASP A 558 0.43 15.93 6.44
N HIS A 559 0.29 16.51 7.65
CA HIS A 559 1.34 17.33 8.26
C HIS A 559 2.59 16.50 8.59
N ALA A 560 2.45 15.41 9.32
CA ALA A 560 3.56 14.56 9.74
C ALA A 560 4.31 13.92 8.55
N PHE A 561 3.57 13.48 7.53
CA PHE A 561 4.15 12.92 6.32
C PHE A 561 4.96 13.98 5.53
N ARG A 562 4.46 15.20 5.44
CA ARG A 562 5.19 16.33 4.82
C ARG A 562 6.45 16.70 5.61
N GLU A 563 6.39 16.66 6.95
CA GLU A 563 7.57 16.84 7.81
C GLU A 563 8.62 15.76 7.52
N TYR A 564 8.22 14.48 7.45
CA TYR A 564 9.14 13.40 7.08
C TYR A 564 9.80 13.65 5.72
N ALA A 565 9.01 13.93 4.69
CA ALA A 565 9.52 14.18 3.35
C ALA A 565 10.50 15.38 3.33
N THR A 566 10.17 16.45 4.06
CA THR A 566 11.00 17.68 4.13
C THR A 566 12.31 17.45 4.89
N ARG A 567 12.25 16.79 6.06
CA ARG A 567 13.43 16.47 6.89
C ARG A 567 14.45 15.61 6.11
N TRP A 568 13.96 14.68 5.31
CA TRP A 568 14.77 13.68 4.60
C TRP A 568 14.96 13.96 3.11
N LYS A 569 14.49 15.08 2.60
CA LYS A 569 14.76 15.52 1.23
C LYS A 569 16.25 15.53 0.93
N PHE A 570 16.67 14.79 -0.12
CA PHE A 570 18.08 14.58 -0.50
C PHE A 570 18.94 13.94 0.60
N LYS A 571 18.32 13.12 1.44
CA LYS A 571 18.98 12.37 2.51
C LYS A 571 18.48 10.94 2.54
N ARG A 572 19.12 10.11 3.37
CA ARG A 572 18.84 8.68 3.47
C ARG A 572 18.19 8.33 4.83
N PRO A 573 16.84 8.25 4.89
CA PRO A 573 16.15 7.81 6.09
C PRO A 573 16.20 6.31 6.28
N THR A 574 15.93 5.87 7.52
CA THR A 574 15.66 4.49 7.90
C THR A 574 14.20 4.37 8.37
N PRO A 575 13.65 3.16 8.56
CA PRO A 575 12.32 2.98 9.15
C PRO A 575 12.14 3.70 10.49
N ALA A 576 13.17 3.68 11.35
CA ALA A 576 13.13 4.39 12.63
C ALA A 576 12.95 5.89 12.48
N ASP A 577 13.55 6.49 11.45
CA ASP A 577 13.40 7.92 11.17
C ASP A 577 11.97 8.25 10.71
N PHE A 578 11.34 7.35 9.96
CA PHE A 578 9.95 7.50 9.54
C PHE A 578 9.00 7.40 10.74
N PHE A 579 9.09 6.33 11.51
CA PHE A 579 8.20 6.09 12.67
C PHE A 579 8.30 7.24 13.68
N ARG A 580 9.52 7.60 14.09
CA ARG A 580 9.76 8.72 15.01
C ARG A 580 9.26 10.06 14.46
N THR A 581 9.43 10.32 13.17
CA THR A 581 8.94 11.58 12.59
C THR A 581 7.42 11.65 12.61
N MET A 582 6.73 10.53 12.30
CA MET A 582 5.28 10.50 12.32
C MET A 582 4.73 10.77 13.73
N GLU A 583 5.35 10.23 14.76
CA GLU A 583 4.97 10.47 16.18
C GLU A 583 5.36 11.87 16.66
N ASP A 584 6.59 12.31 16.40
CA ASP A 584 7.09 13.63 16.82
C ASP A 584 6.26 14.77 16.23
N ALA A 585 5.94 14.70 14.94
CA ALA A 585 5.20 15.73 14.24
C ALA A 585 3.70 15.75 14.56
N SER A 586 3.11 14.61 14.93
CA SER A 586 1.69 14.49 15.23
C SER A 586 1.36 14.52 16.72
N ALA A 587 2.31 14.24 17.58
CA ALA A 587 2.13 13.99 19.02
C ALA A 587 1.18 12.81 19.33
N VAL A 588 1.04 11.85 18.40
CA VAL A 588 0.24 10.63 18.57
C VAL A 588 1.16 9.45 18.87
N ASP A 589 0.84 8.67 19.89
CA ASP A 589 1.51 7.40 20.20
C ASP A 589 1.05 6.34 19.19
N LEU A 590 1.98 5.86 18.36
CA LEU A 590 1.74 4.90 17.29
C LEU A 590 2.52 3.58 17.49
N ASP A 591 3.16 3.38 18.60
CA ASP A 591 3.96 2.19 18.92
C ASP A 591 3.20 0.88 18.63
N TRP A 592 1.95 0.80 19.11
CA TRP A 592 1.07 -0.34 18.87
C TRP A 592 0.78 -0.57 17.36
N PHE A 593 0.65 0.51 16.61
CA PHE A 593 0.34 0.47 15.19
C PHE A 593 1.53 -0.07 14.38
N TRP A 594 2.74 0.47 14.63
CA TRP A 594 3.96 0.01 13.96
C TRP A 594 4.25 -1.44 14.28
N ARG A 595 4.14 -1.85 15.56
CA ARG A 595 4.34 -3.25 15.97
C ARG A 595 3.39 -4.20 15.25
N GLY A 596 2.12 -3.89 15.19
CA GLY A 596 1.12 -4.74 14.54
C GLY A 596 1.28 -4.80 13.03
N TRP A 597 1.28 -3.67 12.37
CA TRP A 597 1.28 -3.61 10.90
C TRP A 597 2.63 -3.95 10.29
N PHE A 598 3.74 -3.43 10.82
CA PHE A 598 5.06 -3.50 10.19
C PHE A 598 5.91 -4.66 10.68
N TYR A 599 5.83 -5.01 11.96
CA TYR A 599 6.63 -6.09 12.55
C TYR A 599 5.86 -7.41 12.71
N GLY A 600 4.52 -7.39 12.58
CA GLY A 600 3.63 -8.54 12.71
C GLY A 600 3.14 -9.11 11.39
N THR A 601 2.50 -10.29 11.51
CA THR A 601 1.80 -10.98 10.41
C THR A 601 0.34 -11.24 10.72
N ASP A 602 -0.17 -10.68 11.80
CA ASP A 602 -1.58 -10.71 12.14
C ASP A 602 -2.41 -9.85 11.16
N HIS A 603 -3.71 -10.03 11.17
CA HIS A 603 -4.65 -9.29 10.31
C HIS A 603 -5.81 -8.73 11.15
N VAL A 604 -6.52 -7.77 10.59
CA VAL A 604 -7.73 -7.26 11.22
C VAL A 604 -8.88 -8.22 10.89
N ASP A 605 -9.51 -8.74 11.93
CA ASP A 605 -10.78 -9.48 11.88
C ASP A 605 -11.40 -9.35 13.27
N VAL A 606 -12.37 -8.46 13.41
CA VAL A 606 -12.99 -8.13 14.69
C VAL A 606 -14.49 -8.41 14.64
N GLU A 607 -14.92 -9.39 15.44
CA GLU A 607 -16.31 -9.78 15.57
C GLU A 607 -17.05 -8.88 16.56
N VAL A 608 -18.24 -8.40 16.20
CA VAL A 608 -19.24 -7.93 17.16
C VAL A 608 -19.93 -9.19 17.73
N ALA A 609 -19.41 -9.72 18.85
CA ALA A 609 -19.75 -11.04 19.34
C ALA A 609 -21.11 -11.10 20.05
N GLY A 610 -21.51 -9.99 20.69
CA GLY A 610 -22.79 -9.95 21.42
C GLY A 610 -23.19 -8.55 21.86
N MET A 611 -24.45 -8.38 22.12
CA MET A 611 -25.00 -7.16 22.72
C MET A 611 -26.05 -7.52 23.76
N ARG A 612 -25.95 -6.96 24.96
CA ARG A 612 -26.90 -7.13 26.03
C ARG A 612 -27.47 -5.76 26.40
N GLU A 613 -28.79 -5.66 26.38
CA GLU A 613 -29.50 -4.44 26.73
C GLU A 613 -29.97 -4.49 28.19
N TYR A 614 -29.76 -3.43 28.91
CA TYR A 614 -30.26 -3.27 30.28
C TYR A 614 -30.96 -1.91 30.44
N GLN A 615 -31.94 -1.90 31.28
CA GLN A 615 -32.57 -0.65 31.79
C GLN A 615 -32.13 -0.42 33.22
N ILE A 616 -32.00 0.84 33.61
CA ILE A 616 -31.65 1.18 34.99
C ILE A 616 -32.87 0.96 35.87
N SER A 617 -32.76 0.03 36.81
CA SER A 617 -33.80 -0.26 37.81
C SER A 617 -33.75 0.74 38.97
N GLY A 618 -34.86 1.32 39.28
CA GLY A 618 -35.06 2.12 40.51
C GLY A 618 -35.19 1.26 41.76
N GLN A 619 -35.28 -0.08 41.62
CA GLN A 619 -35.58 -1.07 42.65
C GLN A 619 -36.96 -0.92 43.33
N ASP A 620 -37.82 -0.03 42.85
CA ASP A 620 -39.19 0.10 43.35
C ASP A 620 -39.99 -1.17 43.02
N PRO A 621 -40.45 -1.97 44.03
CA PRO A 621 -41.16 -3.21 43.78
C PRO A 621 -42.49 -3.00 43.04
N ASP A 622 -43.13 -1.84 43.21
CA ASP A 622 -44.39 -1.55 42.52
C ASP A 622 -44.17 -1.26 41.03
N VAL A 623 -42.95 -0.94 40.61
CA VAL A 623 -42.54 -0.77 39.22
C VAL A 623 -41.87 -2.03 38.67
N GLU A 624 -40.93 -2.59 39.41
CA GLU A 624 -40.06 -3.67 38.95
C GLU A 624 -40.76 -5.03 38.87
N PHE A 625 -41.67 -5.35 39.80
CA PHE A 625 -42.29 -6.66 39.83
C PHE A 625 -43.24 -6.88 38.63
N PRO A 626 -44.06 -5.91 38.20
CA PRO A 626 -44.78 -6.01 36.96
C PRO A 626 -43.91 -6.26 35.73
N LEU A 627 -42.74 -5.58 35.63
CA LEU A 627 -41.78 -5.76 34.55
C LEU A 627 -41.17 -7.15 34.59
N LYS A 628 -40.78 -7.63 35.78
CA LYS A 628 -40.25 -9.00 35.97
C LYS A 628 -41.32 -10.06 35.63
N ARG A 629 -42.59 -9.84 35.98
CA ARG A 629 -43.71 -10.72 35.58
C ARG A 629 -43.84 -10.80 34.07
N GLN A 630 -43.78 -9.66 33.38
CA GLN A 630 -43.85 -9.61 31.93
C GLN A 630 -42.67 -10.34 31.26
N ALA A 631 -41.44 -10.11 31.75
CA ALA A 631 -40.24 -10.79 31.28
C ALA A 631 -40.35 -12.31 31.49
N TYR A 632 -40.78 -12.73 32.67
CA TYR A 632 -41.00 -14.14 33.00
C TYR A 632 -42.03 -14.82 32.09
N ALA A 633 -43.14 -14.13 31.83
CA ALA A 633 -44.19 -14.63 30.95
C ALA A 633 -43.71 -14.76 29.49
N ALA A 634 -42.80 -13.90 29.05
CA ALA A 634 -42.19 -13.97 27.72
C ALA A 634 -41.20 -15.12 27.61
N GLU A 635 -40.37 -15.33 28.67
CA GLU A 635 -39.38 -16.43 28.72
C GLU A 635 -40.06 -17.81 28.90
N PHE A 636 -41.14 -17.86 29.67
CA PHE A 636 -41.91 -19.07 29.97
C PHE A 636 -43.37 -18.95 29.51
N PRO A 637 -43.61 -19.01 28.20
CA PRO A 637 -44.97 -18.94 27.69
C PRO A 637 -45.80 -20.21 28.10
N PRO A 638 -47.12 -20.16 28.03
CA PRO A 638 -47.97 -21.35 28.23
C PRO A 638 -47.47 -22.55 27.38
N SER A 639 -47.60 -23.76 27.91
CA SER A 639 -47.18 -24.94 27.15
C SER A 639 -48.00 -25.08 25.85
N GLU A 640 -47.31 -25.61 24.81
CA GLU A 640 -47.96 -25.89 23.52
C GLU A 640 -49.26 -26.69 23.68
N THR A 641 -49.31 -27.60 24.66
CA THR A 641 -50.54 -28.35 25.00
C THR A 641 -51.66 -27.43 25.49
N ALA A 642 -51.35 -26.44 26.33
CA ALA A 642 -52.35 -25.48 26.80
C ALA A 642 -52.88 -24.64 25.66
N LEU A 643 -51.99 -24.11 24.81
CA LEU A 643 -52.34 -23.32 23.63
C LEU A 643 -53.21 -24.13 22.64
N ARG A 644 -52.86 -25.40 22.41
CA ARG A 644 -53.68 -26.26 21.55
C ARG A 644 -55.05 -26.62 22.16
N ASN A 645 -55.09 -26.86 23.46
CA ASN A 645 -56.34 -27.13 24.15
C ASN A 645 -57.31 -25.92 24.01
N GLU A 646 -56.76 -24.72 24.11
CA GLU A 646 -57.55 -23.51 23.89
C GLU A 646 -58.02 -23.34 22.44
N ALA A 647 -57.10 -23.56 21.48
CA ALA A 647 -57.38 -23.45 20.05
C ALA A 647 -58.36 -24.54 19.56
N GLU A 648 -58.33 -25.72 20.13
CA GLU A 648 -59.21 -26.83 19.82
C GLU A 648 -60.58 -26.73 20.58
N GLY A 649 -60.73 -25.72 21.44
CA GLY A 649 -62.00 -25.46 22.13
C GLY A 649 -62.37 -26.49 23.20
N LEU A 650 -61.34 -27.06 23.89
CA LEU A 650 -61.52 -28.01 24.97
C LEU A 650 -62.31 -27.47 26.19
N GLY A 651 -62.66 -26.18 26.13
CA GLY A 651 -63.47 -25.52 27.13
C GLY A 651 -62.66 -25.03 28.36
N PRO A 652 -63.31 -24.34 29.30
CA PRO A 652 -62.61 -23.72 30.42
C PRO A 652 -62.00 -24.75 31.37
N THR A 653 -60.88 -24.37 32.00
CA THR A 653 -60.16 -25.20 32.98
C THR A 653 -61.00 -25.57 34.19
N ARG A 654 -60.56 -26.53 35.00
CA ARG A 654 -61.24 -26.88 36.21
C ARG A 654 -61.48 -25.69 37.16
N VAL A 655 -60.52 -24.85 37.34
CA VAL A 655 -60.55 -23.70 38.23
C VAL A 655 -61.49 -22.62 37.69
N GLU A 656 -61.52 -22.37 36.36
CA GLU A 656 -62.51 -21.45 35.74
C GLU A 656 -63.96 -21.92 35.89
N ARG A 657 -64.22 -23.25 35.79
CA ARG A 657 -65.54 -23.85 36.01
C ARG A 657 -65.93 -23.87 37.47
N ARG A 658 -65.00 -23.84 38.42
CA ARG A 658 -65.25 -23.91 39.85
C ARG A 658 -64.45 -22.85 40.60
N PRO A 659 -64.85 -21.53 40.56
CA PRO A 659 -64.13 -20.39 41.18
C PRO A 659 -63.83 -20.56 42.67
N GLN A 660 -64.62 -21.41 43.39
CA GLN A 660 -64.34 -21.68 44.80
C GLN A 660 -63.08 -22.51 45.05
N LEU A 661 -62.40 -22.96 44.01
CA LEU A 661 -61.05 -23.57 44.14
C LEU A 661 -59.94 -22.61 44.10
N LYS A 662 -60.22 -21.35 43.79
CA LYS A 662 -59.19 -20.28 43.80
C LYS A 662 -58.86 -19.93 45.25
N ASP A 663 -57.58 -19.78 45.50
CA ASP A 663 -57.05 -19.36 46.78
C ASP A 663 -56.06 -18.18 46.62
N PHE A 664 -55.33 -17.90 47.68
CA PHE A 664 -54.36 -16.82 47.72
C PHE A 664 -53.36 -16.90 46.56
N TYR A 665 -52.96 -18.11 46.14
CA TYR A 665 -51.95 -18.30 45.10
C TYR A 665 -52.50 -18.17 43.67
N ASP A 666 -53.81 -18.18 43.46
CA ASP A 666 -54.44 -17.84 42.21
C ASP A 666 -54.55 -16.32 41.99
N GLU A 667 -54.51 -15.53 43.04
CA GLU A 667 -54.60 -14.08 43.02
C GLU A 667 -53.23 -13.41 43.18
N ASN A 668 -52.25 -14.14 43.77
CA ASN A 668 -50.95 -13.65 44.09
C ASN A 668 -49.85 -14.60 43.56
N ASP A 669 -48.91 -14.04 42.86
CA ASP A 669 -47.70 -14.75 42.39
C ASP A 669 -46.42 -14.22 43.08
N ARG A 670 -45.28 -14.78 42.74
CA ARG A 670 -43.98 -14.34 43.27
C ARG A 670 -43.58 -12.90 42.85
N PHE A 671 -44.34 -12.27 41.98
CA PHE A 671 -44.18 -10.90 41.51
C PHE A 671 -45.28 -9.96 42.09
N THR A 672 -46.03 -10.39 43.08
CA THR A 672 -46.99 -9.55 43.76
C THR A 672 -46.25 -8.79 44.88
N PRO A 673 -46.16 -7.42 44.83
CA PRO A 673 -45.38 -6.68 45.83
C PRO A 673 -46.02 -6.78 47.23
N THR A 674 -45.22 -7.13 48.23
CA THR A 674 -45.60 -7.18 49.62
C THR A 674 -45.14 -5.94 50.42
N ASN A 675 -45.67 -5.76 51.61
CA ASN A 675 -45.19 -4.71 52.51
C ASN A 675 -43.70 -4.93 52.91
N LYS A 676 -43.22 -6.17 52.90
CA LYS A 676 -41.85 -6.48 53.14
C LYS A 676 -40.96 -5.91 52.01
N ASP A 677 -41.35 -6.13 50.76
CA ASP A 677 -40.61 -5.63 49.61
C ASP A 677 -40.55 -4.08 49.58
N ARG A 678 -41.66 -3.41 49.91
CA ARG A 678 -41.70 -1.97 50.02
C ARG A 678 -40.85 -1.41 51.19
N ASN A 679 -40.79 -2.13 52.31
CA ASN A 679 -39.91 -1.76 53.42
C ASN A 679 -38.44 -1.97 53.08
N GLU A 680 -38.09 -3.03 52.39
CA GLU A 680 -36.73 -3.26 51.88
C GLU A 680 -36.31 -2.16 50.91
N TYR A 681 -37.19 -1.77 49.96
CA TYR A 681 -36.98 -0.64 49.08
C TYR A 681 -36.76 0.69 49.84
N LYS A 682 -37.61 0.97 50.85
CA LYS A 682 -37.44 2.14 51.66
C LYS A 682 -36.11 2.13 52.37
N THR A 683 -35.68 1.01 52.96
CA THR A 683 -34.38 0.85 53.63
C THR A 683 -33.24 1.10 52.64
N PHE A 684 -33.33 0.56 51.43
CA PHE A 684 -32.33 0.83 50.38
C PHE A 684 -32.26 2.32 50.03
N ARG A 685 -33.42 2.97 49.82
CA ARG A 685 -33.50 4.42 49.52
C ARG A 685 -32.95 5.29 50.63
N ASP A 686 -33.26 4.97 51.89
CA ASP A 686 -32.81 5.71 53.07
C ASP A 686 -31.30 5.51 53.29
N GLY A 687 -30.71 4.39 52.86
CA GLY A 687 -29.29 4.11 52.93
C GLY A 687 -28.43 4.80 51.87
N LEU A 688 -29.05 5.40 50.83
CA LEU A 688 -28.32 6.14 49.80
C LEU A 688 -27.88 7.52 50.34
N GLU A 689 -26.65 7.89 50.00
CA GLU A 689 -26.19 9.27 50.17
C GLU A 689 -27.00 10.26 49.30
N PRO A 690 -27.14 11.54 49.67
CA PRO A 690 -27.94 12.49 48.90
C PRO A 690 -27.60 12.59 47.42
N TRP A 691 -26.29 12.49 47.08
CA TRP A 691 -25.84 12.53 45.67
C TRP A 691 -26.19 11.23 44.90
N GLU A 692 -26.12 10.08 45.59
CA GLU A 692 -26.48 8.76 45.00
C GLU A 692 -27.97 8.71 44.71
N ARG A 693 -28.80 9.17 45.62
CA ARG A 693 -30.25 9.26 45.45
C ARG A 693 -30.60 10.15 44.24
N THR A 694 -29.97 11.33 44.17
CA THR A 694 -30.15 12.26 43.05
C THR A 694 -29.70 11.65 41.73
N ALA A 695 -28.57 10.94 41.69
CA ALA A 695 -28.07 10.28 40.49
C ALA A 695 -29.00 9.14 40.04
N LEU A 696 -29.47 8.29 40.98
CA LEU A 696 -30.40 7.21 40.67
C LEU A 696 -31.72 7.74 40.09
N ASP A 697 -32.32 8.73 40.77
CA ASP A 697 -33.58 9.33 40.34
C ASP A 697 -33.45 9.98 38.96
N ARG A 698 -32.32 10.61 38.68
CA ARG A 698 -32.02 11.19 37.38
C ARG A 698 -31.88 10.12 36.30
N ALA A 699 -31.18 9.04 36.56
CA ALA A 699 -30.95 7.96 35.61
C ALA A 699 -32.24 7.21 35.29
N VAL A 700 -33.02 6.86 36.32
CA VAL A 700 -34.34 6.23 36.13
C VAL A 700 -35.31 7.14 35.35
N LYS A 701 -35.32 8.44 35.67
CA LYS A 701 -36.16 9.42 34.98
C LYS A 701 -35.72 9.66 33.52
N ALA A 702 -34.42 9.60 33.25
CA ALA A 702 -33.87 9.77 31.90
C ALA A 702 -34.29 8.65 30.94
N GLY A 703 -34.59 7.44 31.47
CA GLY A 703 -34.99 6.30 30.68
C GLY A 703 -33.85 5.83 29.74
N GLU A 704 -32.60 5.99 30.18
CA GLU A 704 -31.42 5.63 29.40
C GLU A 704 -31.28 4.12 29.25
N PHE A 705 -30.87 3.71 28.05
CA PHE A 705 -30.59 2.33 27.72
C PHE A 705 -29.09 2.06 27.94
N VAL A 706 -28.76 0.97 28.63
CA VAL A 706 -27.41 0.56 28.92
C VAL A 706 -27.08 -0.70 28.14
N TYR A 707 -26.04 -0.65 27.36
CA TYR A 707 -25.61 -1.77 26.52
C TYR A 707 -24.22 -2.24 26.94
N PHE A 708 -24.07 -3.55 27.08
CA PHE A 708 -22.77 -4.21 27.08
C PHE A 708 -22.57 -4.86 25.72
N VAL A 709 -21.58 -4.35 24.97
CA VAL A 709 -21.23 -4.83 23.64
C VAL A 709 -19.91 -5.58 23.72
N ASP A 710 -19.94 -6.83 23.30
CA ASP A 710 -18.77 -7.73 23.32
C ASP A 710 -18.11 -7.73 21.94
N PHE A 711 -16.83 -7.43 21.91
CA PHE A 711 -15.97 -7.50 20.72
C PHE A 711 -14.92 -8.57 20.91
N ARG A 712 -14.64 -9.32 19.84
CA ARG A 712 -13.59 -10.34 19.80
C ARG A 712 -12.64 -10.09 18.65
N ASN A 713 -11.35 -10.00 18.94
CA ASN A 713 -10.29 -9.90 17.95
C ASN A 713 -9.91 -11.32 17.50
N ILE A 714 -10.35 -11.70 16.30
CA ILE A 714 -10.12 -13.03 15.70
C ILE A 714 -8.78 -13.04 14.95
N GLY A 715 -8.47 -11.94 14.25
CA GLY A 715 -7.31 -11.83 13.38
C GLY A 715 -5.99 -11.54 14.11
N GLY A 716 -6.05 -11.13 15.38
CA GLY A 716 -4.88 -10.84 16.22
C GLY A 716 -4.36 -9.41 16.13
N LEU A 717 -4.47 -8.75 14.98
CA LEU A 717 -4.03 -7.36 14.82
C LEU A 717 -4.97 -6.40 15.57
N VAL A 718 -4.39 -5.59 16.44
CA VAL A 718 -5.11 -4.55 17.18
C VAL A 718 -5.55 -3.43 16.24
N SER A 719 -6.82 -3.02 16.33
CA SER A 719 -7.42 -1.97 15.51
C SER A 719 -8.40 -1.11 16.31
N PRO A 720 -8.60 0.17 15.98
CA PRO A 720 -9.73 0.94 16.45
C PRO A 720 -11.06 0.29 16.03
N LEU A 721 -12.14 0.60 16.75
CA LEU A 721 -13.47 0.09 16.49
C LEU A 721 -14.39 1.24 15.99
N PRO A 722 -14.46 1.51 14.68
CA PRO A 722 -15.39 2.48 14.12
C PRO A 722 -16.80 1.86 14.03
N LEU A 723 -17.68 2.27 14.94
CA LEU A 723 -19.05 1.76 15.03
C LEU A 723 -20.04 2.69 14.35
N THR A 724 -21.03 2.13 13.69
CA THR A 724 -22.27 2.80 13.32
C THR A 724 -23.41 2.23 14.18
N LEU A 725 -23.95 3.06 15.07
CA LEU A 725 -25.05 2.73 15.97
C LEU A 725 -26.37 3.16 15.32
N THR A 726 -27.33 2.25 15.13
CA THR A 726 -28.66 2.56 14.56
C THR A 726 -29.72 2.41 15.63
N TYR A 727 -30.61 3.38 15.73
CA TYR A 727 -31.66 3.46 16.75
C TYR A 727 -33.02 3.06 16.21
N ALA A 728 -33.96 2.76 17.12
CA ALA A 728 -35.33 2.35 16.79
C ALA A 728 -36.15 3.39 16.00
N ASP A 729 -35.76 4.66 16.07
CA ASP A 729 -36.39 5.74 15.28
C ASP A 729 -35.80 5.90 13.87
N GLY A 730 -34.88 5.00 13.46
CA GLY A 730 -34.21 5.02 12.17
C GLY A 730 -33.01 5.97 12.09
N SER A 731 -32.72 6.77 13.11
CA SER A 731 -31.53 7.61 13.16
C SER A 731 -30.26 6.77 13.40
N SER A 732 -29.10 7.27 12.99
CA SER A 732 -27.81 6.60 13.25
C SER A 732 -26.75 7.58 13.74
N ARG A 733 -25.72 7.04 14.41
CA ARG A 733 -24.57 7.79 14.92
C ARG A 733 -23.30 6.98 14.73
N ASP A 734 -22.26 7.62 14.20
CA ASP A 734 -20.92 7.04 14.20
C ASP A 734 -20.27 7.22 15.59
N HIS A 735 -19.56 6.20 16.05
CA HIS A 735 -18.86 6.17 17.32
C HIS A 735 -17.54 5.45 17.20
N LEU A 736 -16.44 6.18 17.30
CA LEU A 736 -15.09 5.61 17.25
C LEU A 736 -14.62 5.23 18.67
N ILE A 737 -14.21 3.98 18.83
CA ILE A 737 -13.50 3.53 20.02
C ILE A 737 -12.03 3.35 19.64
N PRO A 738 -11.09 4.07 20.31
CA PRO A 738 -9.66 3.96 20.00
C PRO A 738 -9.09 2.56 20.27
N ALA A 739 -7.97 2.24 19.63
CA ALA A 739 -7.32 0.93 19.73
C ALA A 739 -6.87 0.55 21.15
N GLU A 740 -6.64 1.53 22.02
CA GLU A 740 -6.28 1.36 23.43
C GLU A 740 -7.36 0.62 24.24
N VAL A 741 -8.55 0.41 23.69
CA VAL A 741 -9.57 -0.46 24.28
C VAL A 741 -9.01 -1.87 24.50
N TRP A 742 -8.07 -2.30 23.68
CA TRP A 742 -7.44 -3.61 23.70
C TRP A 742 -6.24 -3.73 24.67
N ARG A 743 -5.81 -2.66 25.33
CA ARG A 743 -4.57 -2.63 26.14
C ARG A 743 -4.49 -3.61 27.31
N TYR A 744 -5.61 -4.10 27.81
CA TYR A 744 -5.65 -5.10 28.88
C TYR A 744 -5.97 -6.51 28.39
N ASN A 745 -6.60 -6.63 27.24
CA ASN A 745 -6.95 -7.90 26.63
C ASN A 745 -7.08 -7.71 25.12
N THR A 746 -6.14 -8.30 24.37
CA THR A 746 -6.09 -8.20 22.89
C THR A 746 -7.03 -9.17 22.18
N VAL A 747 -7.70 -10.08 22.93
CA VAL A 747 -8.57 -11.12 22.38
C VAL A 747 -10.03 -10.72 22.47
N GLU A 748 -10.48 -10.22 23.60
CA GLU A 748 -11.89 -9.86 23.81
C GLU A 748 -12.05 -8.64 24.73
N VAL A 749 -13.01 -7.80 24.43
CA VAL A 749 -13.36 -6.64 25.27
C VAL A 749 -14.88 -6.46 25.29
N THR A 750 -15.38 -6.04 26.46
CA THR A 750 -16.79 -5.63 26.61
C THR A 750 -16.85 -4.12 26.80
N LYS A 751 -17.52 -3.42 25.90
CA LYS A 751 -17.72 -1.97 25.98
C LYS A 751 -19.08 -1.62 26.55
N LEU A 752 -19.08 -0.75 27.57
CA LEU A 752 -20.30 -0.12 28.09
C LEU A 752 -20.68 1.06 27.20
N LEU A 753 -21.92 1.06 26.68
CA LEU A 753 -22.54 2.18 26.01
C LEU A 753 -23.80 2.59 26.77
N ILE A 754 -24.01 3.90 26.93
CA ILE A 754 -25.23 4.47 27.53
C ILE A 754 -25.88 5.39 26.51
N GLU A 755 -27.08 5.03 26.07
CA GLU A 755 -27.76 5.69 24.97
C GLU A 755 -29.15 6.20 25.39
N LYS A 756 -29.54 7.38 24.88
CA LYS A 756 -30.87 7.96 25.13
C LYS A 756 -31.98 7.34 24.28
N LYS A 757 -31.60 6.63 23.24
CA LYS A 757 -32.51 5.96 22.32
C LYS A 757 -32.15 4.47 22.27
N ARG A 758 -33.18 3.64 22.07
CA ARG A 758 -32.96 2.19 21.97
C ARG A 758 -32.21 1.84 20.71
N LEU A 759 -31.10 1.11 20.85
CA LEU A 759 -30.34 0.56 19.75
C LEU A 759 -31.06 -0.64 19.12
N VAL A 760 -31.10 -0.70 17.79
CA VAL A 760 -31.61 -1.84 17.03
C VAL A 760 -30.54 -2.57 16.25
N SER A 761 -29.42 -1.89 15.94
CA SER A 761 -28.27 -2.55 15.35
C SER A 761 -26.98 -1.81 15.67
N ILE A 762 -25.88 -2.59 15.69
CA ILE A 762 -24.50 -2.12 15.75
C ILE A 762 -23.78 -2.70 14.54
N GLU A 763 -23.05 -1.88 13.84
CA GLU A 763 -22.21 -2.27 12.70
C GLU A 763 -20.80 -1.73 12.89
N LEU A 764 -19.81 -2.63 12.92
CA LEU A 764 -18.41 -2.30 12.94
C LEU A 764 -17.92 -2.09 11.49
N ASP A 765 -17.14 -1.05 11.31
CA ASP A 765 -16.45 -0.70 10.06
C ASP A 765 -17.34 -0.66 8.80
N ARG A 766 -18.50 -0.08 8.89
CA ARG A 766 -19.41 0.10 7.76
C ARG A 766 -18.78 0.81 6.54
N LYS A 767 -17.74 1.61 6.79
CA LYS A 767 -17.05 2.41 5.76
C LYS A 767 -15.81 1.74 5.20
N HIS A 768 -15.48 0.51 5.62
CA HIS A 768 -14.30 -0.23 5.22
C HIS A 768 -13.00 0.56 5.44
N LEU A 769 -12.76 1.00 6.69
CA LEU A 769 -11.60 1.82 7.07
C LEU A 769 -10.50 1.03 7.81
N THR A 770 -10.77 -0.22 8.23
CA THR A 770 -9.85 -1.00 9.07
C THR A 770 -9.09 -2.09 8.33
N ALA A 771 -9.42 -2.39 7.07
CA ALA A 771 -8.98 -3.59 6.34
C ALA A 771 -9.42 -4.90 7.01
N ASP A 772 -10.62 -4.93 7.59
CA ASP A 772 -11.19 -6.13 8.20
C ASP A 772 -11.35 -7.24 7.14
N ALA A 773 -10.93 -8.44 7.50
CA ALA A 773 -10.87 -9.57 6.59
C ALA A 773 -12.18 -10.38 6.51
N ASP A 774 -13.14 -10.15 7.41
CA ASP A 774 -14.45 -10.83 7.42
C ASP A 774 -15.60 -9.92 7.87
N PHE A 775 -16.16 -9.15 6.96
CA PHE A 775 -17.32 -8.28 7.24
C PHE A 775 -18.62 -9.04 7.61
N SER A 776 -18.65 -10.36 7.50
CA SER A 776 -19.85 -11.16 7.85
C SER A 776 -20.12 -11.19 9.36
N ASN A 777 -19.07 -10.97 10.16
CA ASN A 777 -19.12 -10.97 11.63
C ASN A 777 -19.22 -9.55 12.26
N ASN A 778 -19.24 -8.49 11.46
CA ASN A 778 -19.14 -7.09 11.89
C ASN A 778 -20.47 -6.47 12.35
N ALA A 779 -21.58 -7.17 12.29
CA ALA A 779 -22.90 -6.57 12.60
C ALA A 779 -23.74 -7.40 13.56
N LEU A 780 -24.48 -6.73 14.41
CA LEU A 780 -25.60 -7.30 15.17
C LEU A 780 -26.88 -6.48 14.93
N PRO A 781 -28.00 -7.12 14.55
CA PRO A 781 -28.14 -8.55 14.19
C PRO A 781 -27.30 -8.91 12.97
N ARG A 782 -26.91 -10.18 12.86
CA ARG A 782 -26.17 -10.71 11.69
C ARG A 782 -26.94 -10.43 10.40
N ARG A 783 -26.24 -9.94 9.38
CA ARG A 783 -26.85 -9.66 8.08
C ARG A 783 -26.66 -10.85 7.13
N VAL A 784 -27.75 -11.23 6.45
CA VAL A 784 -27.68 -12.14 5.31
C VAL A 784 -27.66 -11.28 4.05
N LEU A 785 -26.52 -11.24 3.36
CA LEU A 785 -26.42 -10.52 2.08
C LEU A 785 -26.96 -11.43 0.97
N PRO A 786 -27.95 -10.95 0.19
CA PRO A 786 -28.43 -11.71 -0.96
C PRO A 786 -27.34 -11.78 -2.04
N SER A 787 -27.01 -12.99 -2.46
CA SER A 787 -26.08 -13.23 -3.55
C SER A 787 -26.75 -14.02 -4.68
N ARG A 788 -26.28 -13.82 -5.92
CA ARG A 788 -26.70 -14.63 -7.07
C ARG A 788 -25.64 -15.68 -7.38
N ILE A 789 -26.07 -16.91 -7.60
CA ILE A 789 -25.22 -17.99 -8.06
C ILE A 789 -25.36 -18.07 -9.58
N GLU A 790 -24.26 -17.89 -10.29
CA GLU A 790 -24.19 -18.04 -11.74
C GLU A 790 -23.63 -19.41 -12.08
N LEU A 791 -24.33 -20.12 -12.95
CA LEU A 791 -23.90 -21.41 -13.49
C LEU A 791 -23.21 -21.16 -14.84
N PHE A 792 -21.96 -21.56 -15.01
CA PHE A 792 -21.19 -21.34 -16.22
C PHE A 792 -20.54 -22.62 -16.76
N LYS A 793 -20.35 -22.67 -18.07
CA LYS A 793 -19.73 -23.79 -18.81
C LYS A 793 -18.30 -23.47 -19.24
N GLY A 794 -17.38 -23.13 -18.39
CA GLY A 794 -15.99 -22.88 -18.77
C GLY A 794 -15.46 -21.52 -18.29
N ARG A 795 -14.14 -21.27 -18.47
CA ARG A 795 -13.50 -20.01 -18.11
C ARG A 795 -13.83 -18.91 -19.11
N SER A 796 -14.32 -17.77 -18.64
CA SER A 796 -14.35 -16.53 -19.43
C SER A 796 -12.95 -15.90 -19.42
N GLY A 797 -12.40 -15.61 -20.60
CA GLY A 797 -11.22 -14.76 -20.77
C GLY A 797 -11.55 -13.30 -20.43
N GLY A 798 -10.55 -12.49 -20.15
CA GLY A 798 -10.71 -11.05 -19.92
C GLY A 798 -11.43 -10.37 -21.09
N ARG A 799 -12.49 -9.62 -20.81
CA ARG A 799 -13.34 -8.99 -21.82
C ARG A 799 -12.74 -7.67 -22.32
N ASN A 800 -12.63 -7.53 -23.65
CA ASN A 800 -12.31 -6.24 -24.28
C ASN A 800 -13.59 -5.62 -24.87
N GLN A 801 -14.30 -4.82 -24.08
CA GLN A 801 -15.58 -4.21 -24.45
C GLN A 801 -15.51 -3.31 -25.70
N MET A 802 -14.38 -2.62 -25.92
CA MET A 802 -14.17 -1.80 -27.11
C MET A 802 -14.14 -2.66 -28.37
N LEU A 803 -13.48 -3.83 -28.32
CA LEU A 803 -13.43 -4.78 -29.43
C LEU A 803 -14.81 -5.39 -29.70
N ASP A 804 -15.56 -5.74 -28.66
CA ASP A 804 -16.91 -6.28 -28.74
C ASP A 804 -17.87 -5.28 -29.38
N ALA A 805 -17.90 -4.03 -28.91
CA ALA A 805 -18.74 -2.98 -29.45
C ALA A 805 -18.42 -2.63 -30.95
N MET A 806 -17.14 -2.68 -31.28
CA MET A 806 -16.70 -2.46 -32.67
C MET A 806 -17.05 -3.62 -33.62
N ALA A 807 -17.18 -4.85 -33.10
CA ALA A 807 -17.66 -5.98 -33.84
C ALA A 807 -19.16 -5.89 -34.12
N GLU A 808 -19.95 -5.41 -33.16
CA GLU A 808 -21.40 -5.17 -33.31
C GLU A 808 -21.71 -4.10 -34.38
N LEU A 809 -21.00 -2.97 -34.35
CA LEU A 809 -21.14 -1.91 -35.37
C LEU A 809 -20.85 -2.38 -36.79
N LYS A 810 -19.96 -3.37 -36.98
CA LYS A 810 -19.68 -3.98 -38.27
C LYS A 810 -20.82 -4.87 -38.78
N THR A 811 -21.53 -5.55 -37.88
CA THR A 811 -22.69 -6.38 -38.26
C THR A 811 -23.91 -5.54 -38.62
N GLU A 812 -24.11 -4.38 -38.01
CA GLU A 812 -25.17 -3.44 -38.38
C GLU A 812 -24.90 -2.74 -39.72
N GLY A 813 -23.64 -2.41 -40.03
CA GLY A 813 -23.25 -1.84 -41.32
C GLY A 813 -23.31 -2.83 -42.52
N ALA A 814 -23.12 -4.13 -42.25
CA ALA A 814 -23.20 -5.19 -43.29
C ALA A 814 -24.64 -5.66 -43.56
N GLY A 815 -25.60 -5.33 -42.72
CA GLY A 815 -27.02 -5.69 -42.84
C GLY A 815 -27.87 -4.79 -43.73
N ALA A 816 -27.31 -3.72 -44.32
CA ALA A 816 -28.05 -2.73 -45.07
C ALA A 816 -28.30 -3.14 -46.57
N GLU A 817 -27.79 -4.27 -47.04
CA GLU A 817 -27.96 -4.71 -48.43
C GLU A 817 -28.80 -5.98 -48.64
N ASN A 818 -29.61 -6.43 -47.66
CA ASN A 818 -30.51 -7.58 -47.96
C ASN A 818 -31.93 -7.29 -47.47
N LYS A 819 -32.78 -6.79 -48.36
CA LYS A 819 -34.21 -6.65 -48.19
C LYS A 819 -34.90 -8.01 -48.27
N GLY A 820 -35.63 -8.38 -47.22
CA GLY A 820 -36.75 -9.30 -47.37
C GLY A 820 -36.84 -10.41 -46.39
N ALA A 821 -37.42 -10.13 -45.19
CA ALA A 821 -38.36 -11.00 -44.45
C ALA A 821 -38.82 -10.30 -43.17
N PRO A 822 -40.07 -10.37 -42.74
CA PRO A 822 -40.54 -9.66 -41.54
C PRO A 822 -40.07 -10.38 -40.28
N LYS A 823 -39.47 -9.65 -39.37
CA LYS A 823 -39.16 -10.10 -38.00
C LYS A 823 -40.17 -9.54 -37.02
N ASP A 824 -40.61 -10.39 -36.20
CA ASP A 824 -41.41 -10.15 -34.99
C ASP A 824 -40.77 -9.08 -34.07
N PRO A 825 -41.49 -8.14 -33.51
CA PRO A 825 -40.92 -7.08 -32.70
C PRO A 825 -40.66 -7.58 -31.26
N GLY A 826 -39.43 -7.98 -31.01
CA GLY A 826 -38.89 -8.15 -29.63
C GLY A 826 -38.55 -6.80 -29.06
N THR A 827 -39.14 -6.49 -27.96
CA THR A 827 -39.11 -5.24 -27.19
C THR A 827 -37.68 -4.81 -26.84
N THR A 828 -37.20 -3.74 -27.45
CA THR A 828 -36.02 -3.00 -26.99
C THR A 828 -36.46 -1.98 -25.96
N VAL A 829 -35.96 -2.10 -24.72
CA VAL A 829 -36.10 -1.08 -23.69
C VAL A 829 -34.96 -0.08 -23.85
N PRO A 830 -35.21 1.20 -24.06
CA PRO A 830 -34.14 2.21 -24.09
C PRO A 830 -33.61 2.46 -22.68
N LEU A 831 -32.30 2.48 -22.54
CA LEU A 831 -31.63 3.00 -21.34
C LEU A 831 -31.85 4.50 -21.25
N GLN A 832 -32.71 4.90 -20.33
CA GLN A 832 -32.79 6.29 -19.86
C GLN A 832 -31.83 6.50 -18.69
N PRO A 833 -31.23 7.68 -18.54
CA PRO A 833 -30.40 7.99 -17.40
C PRO A 833 -31.28 8.10 -16.14
N THR A 834 -30.97 7.34 -15.12
CA THR A 834 -31.61 7.45 -13.81
C THR A 834 -30.95 8.55 -13.00
N ASP A 835 -31.55 9.74 -13.04
CA ASP A 835 -31.49 10.68 -11.94
C ASP A 835 -32.55 10.30 -10.90
N ALA A 836 -32.21 10.53 -9.63
CA ALA A 836 -33.01 10.46 -8.43
C ALA A 836 -33.04 9.13 -7.67
N ALA A 837 -32.47 9.24 -6.51
CA ALA A 837 -32.56 8.29 -5.41
C ALA A 837 -34.00 8.00 -5.05
N THR A 838 -34.40 6.75 -5.16
CA THR A 838 -35.66 6.25 -4.61
C THR A 838 -35.44 5.93 -3.12
N PRO A 839 -36.29 6.38 -2.21
CA PRO A 839 -36.17 6.00 -0.80
C PRO A 839 -36.42 4.49 -0.64
N PRO A 840 -35.80 3.85 0.35
CA PRO A 840 -36.00 2.43 0.59
C PRO A 840 -37.44 2.12 0.95
N PRO A 841 -37.99 0.96 0.57
CA PRO A 841 -39.33 0.55 0.94
C PRO A 841 -39.47 0.44 2.47
N PRO A 842 -40.63 0.69 3.03
CA PRO A 842 -40.86 0.57 4.47
C PRO A 842 -40.62 -0.87 4.92
N PRO A 843 -40.21 -1.07 6.17
CA PRO A 843 -39.91 -2.41 6.68
C PRO A 843 -41.17 -3.27 6.65
N VAL A 844 -41.04 -4.42 6.05
CA VAL A 844 -42.04 -5.47 6.10
C VAL A 844 -42.18 -5.90 7.57
N THR A 845 -43.31 -5.58 8.19
CA THR A 845 -43.68 -6.12 9.49
C THR A 845 -43.77 -7.62 9.37
N ALA A 846 -42.90 -8.32 10.12
CA ALA A 846 -43.01 -9.77 10.25
C ALA A 846 -44.40 -10.11 10.76
N PRO A 847 -45.07 -11.13 10.22
CA PRO A 847 -46.32 -11.63 10.78
C PRO A 847 -46.06 -12.15 12.21
N PRO A 848 -47.00 -12.00 13.09
CA PRO A 848 -46.85 -12.51 14.45
C PRO A 848 -46.62 -14.01 14.38
N VAL A 849 -45.54 -14.45 14.98
CA VAL A 849 -45.27 -15.87 15.21
C VAL A 849 -46.35 -16.34 16.18
N ARG A 850 -47.16 -17.24 15.67
CA ARG A 850 -48.13 -17.98 16.53
C ARG A 850 -47.38 -18.97 17.41
#